data_45ab2441e79ef241a6dee627af8a5611
#
_entry.id   45ab2441e79ef241a6dee627af8a5611
#
_cell.length_a   1.000
_cell.length_b   1.000
_cell.length_c   1.000
_cell.angle_alpha   90.00
_cell.angle_beta   90.00
_cell.angle_gamma   90.00
#
_symmetry.space_group_name_H-M   'P 1'
#
loop_
_entity.id
_entity.type
_entity.pdbx_description
1 polymer ?
#
loop_
_entity_poly.entity_id
_entity_poly.type
_entity_poly.pdbx_seq_one_letter_code
_entity_poly.pdbx_strand_id
1 'polypeptide(L)'
;AVHRAFFVNSEKITKDFYAGFKKQHAAFAKFITGIDDEIDIKNNRNKQWYASVMLNRLMFCYFIQKKGFLDGNPNYLRDKLRECIEQRGRNQFFSTFYLRFLRRLFSDGLNHPKHDREFERQFGRIPYLNGGMFDQHQIERDYADIDIEDDAFVSLFEFFDKWQWHLDTRVTASGKDINPDVLGYIFEQYINDRAQMGAYYTKEDITEYIGRNTILPFLFDRIAHSSKTVETMFAPDGWVWQSLKMSGDRYLFDAVKQGWTPDWREKIPQDIAVGLDTEAPDLLARRARWNDRTPEPFALPTEIWRETIERLQRVDSIMAKISAGEITSVNDFITYNLDIRLFASDLIAKSESGSFIYNFYDALRSVTVLDPTCGSGAFLFAAMNILEPLYYECISRLDEFKDNPKVKAALDEINQKYRSNIHYFIYKSIILRNLYGVDLMAEATEIAKLRLFLKMVAVVDVDYRADNLGLDPLPDIDFNIRCGNTLVGYANEKEIEQDLSHASDILQELANQEFKDRIEQEMQTVAATYREFKRLQLVQEEHFAEFKQAKAELQNRLNTLNDTLSRRLFIATKGDPGELMFQPLFEEWLASHHPFHWVAEFYQIIHGNGGFDVIIGNPPYVGYTRKNKQTGVAVCEIYQVPNSYSTLPTSNLYAFTIERSNILISSVGKLGMIIPISAFANDSMLELQLLFKQKLGETWISTFHQRPAQLFEGVLQRLSIFISNKDDKHIFHTTGIYRWYSENRDFLFKNLAYTVCRQDLQPHLIKVGCNLEVSIFEKYASNTPISTYLADAGTNNIYYRT
;
A
#
# COMPACT_ATOMS: atom_id res chain seq x y z
N ALA A 1 -25.03 -8.54 15.76
CA ALA A 1 -25.68 -9.51 14.82
C ALA A 1 -25.81 -8.90 13.41
N VAL A 2 -26.24 -7.66 13.25
CA VAL A 2 -26.41 -6.99 11.94
C VAL A 2 -25.06 -6.81 11.23
N HIS A 3 -24.03 -6.32 11.90
CA HIS A 3 -22.67 -6.18 11.34
C HIS A 3 -22.09 -7.53 10.88
N ARG A 4 -22.33 -8.60 11.65
CA ARG A 4 -21.82 -9.95 11.34
C ARG A 4 -22.52 -10.56 10.11
N ALA A 5 -23.82 -10.39 9.97
CA ALA A 5 -24.56 -10.80 8.78
C ALA A 5 -24.08 -10.04 7.53
N PHE A 6 -23.65 -8.81 7.70
CA PHE A 6 -23.16 -7.93 6.67
C PHE A 6 -21.79 -8.40 6.11
N PHE A 7 -20.82 -8.69 6.98
CA PHE A 7 -19.49 -9.17 6.57
C PHE A 7 -19.54 -10.54 5.87
N VAL A 8 -20.33 -11.48 6.39
CA VAL A 8 -20.50 -12.81 5.77
C VAL A 8 -21.15 -12.71 4.40
N ASN A 9 -22.08 -11.78 4.18
CA ASN A 9 -22.69 -11.52 2.88
C ASN A 9 -21.70 -10.91 1.87
N SER A 10 -20.90 -9.94 2.28
CA SER A 10 -19.91 -9.27 1.44
C SER A 10 -18.85 -10.26 0.91
N GLU A 11 -18.32 -11.15 1.75
CA GLU A 11 -17.36 -12.18 1.32
C GLU A 11 -17.98 -13.18 0.32
N LYS A 12 -19.21 -13.59 0.54
CA LYS A 12 -19.92 -14.52 -0.36
C LYS A 12 -20.15 -13.88 -1.73
N ILE A 13 -20.61 -12.63 -1.75
CA ILE A 13 -20.84 -11.84 -2.97
C ILE A 13 -19.56 -11.75 -3.78
N THR A 14 -18.47 -11.40 -3.13
CA THR A 14 -17.17 -11.25 -3.77
C THR A 14 -16.67 -12.59 -4.35
N LYS A 15 -16.85 -13.70 -3.64
CA LYS A 15 -16.51 -15.04 -4.14
C LYS A 15 -17.37 -15.47 -5.32
N ASP A 16 -18.66 -15.20 -5.28
CA ASP A 16 -19.60 -15.56 -6.36
C ASP A 16 -19.34 -14.72 -7.62
N PHE A 17 -19.12 -13.42 -7.46
CA PHE A 17 -18.72 -12.54 -8.58
C PHE A 17 -17.40 -13.01 -9.19
N TYR A 18 -16.40 -13.26 -8.36
CA TYR A 18 -15.09 -13.73 -8.80
C TYR A 18 -15.16 -15.02 -9.63
N ALA A 19 -15.89 -16.03 -9.14
CA ALA A 19 -16.05 -17.29 -9.85
C ALA A 19 -16.70 -17.10 -11.23
N GLY A 20 -17.68 -16.20 -11.32
CA GLY A 20 -18.30 -15.80 -12.59
C GLY A 20 -17.35 -15.01 -13.48
N PHE A 21 -16.67 -14.00 -12.93
CA PHE A 21 -15.73 -13.14 -13.66
C PHE A 21 -14.58 -13.94 -14.30
N LYS A 22 -14.01 -14.89 -13.57
CA LYS A 22 -12.96 -15.78 -14.10
C LYS A 22 -13.43 -16.56 -15.33
N LYS A 23 -14.66 -17.06 -15.32
CA LYS A 23 -15.25 -17.75 -16.48
C LYS A 23 -15.45 -16.80 -17.64
N GLN A 24 -15.92 -15.57 -17.37
CA GLN A 24 -16.14 -14.55 -18.41
C GLN A 24 -14.82 -14.10 -19.04
N HIS A 25 -13.77 -13.88 -18.24
CA HIS A 25 -12.45 -13.51 -18.74
C HIS A 25 -11.88 -14.58 -19.70
N ALA A 26 -11.89 -15.85 -19.26
CA ALA A 26 -11.42 -16.96 -20.09
C ALA A 26 -12.26 -17.17 -21.36
N ALA A 27 -13.55 -16.88 -21.32
CA ALA A 27 -14.42 -16.91 -22.48
C ALA A 27 -14.15 -15.71 -23.40
N PHE A 28 -14.03 -14.50 -22.86
CA PHE A 28 -13.78 -13.26 -23.59
C PHE A 28 -12.48 -13.33 -24.40
N ALA A 29 -11.40 -13.83 -23.80
CA ALA A 29 -10.12 -14.00 -24.45
C ALA A 29 -10.18 -14.86 -25.75
N LYS A 30 -11.14 -15.79 -25.85
CA LYS A 30 -11.31 -16.65 -27.03
C LYS A 30 -11.91 -15.90 -28.23
N PHE A 31 -12.65 -14.80 -28.00
CA PHE A 31 -13.26 -14.00 -29.03
C PHE A 31 -12.33 -12.89 -29.57
N ILE A 32 -11.12 -12.76 -29.01
CA ILE A 32 -10.10 -11.81 -29.48
C ILE A 32 -9.36 -12.44 -30.66
N THR A 33 -9.31 -11.71 -31.77
CA THR A 33 -8.57 -12.05 -32.99
C THR A 33 -7.51 -10.98 -33.29
N GLY A 34 -6.59 -11.24 -34.22
CA GLY A 34 -5.55 -10.28 -34.61
C GLY A 34 -4.37 -10.15 -33.65
N ILE A 35 -4.29 -11.01 -32.61
CA ILE A 35 -3.11 -11.16 -31.76
C ILE A 35 -2.55 -12.56 -32.03
N ASP A 36 -1.62 -12.63 -32.98
CA ASP A 36 -0.99 -13.90 -33.37
C ASP A 36 0.47 -13.91 -32.90
N ASP A 37 0.68 -14.45 -31.71
CA ASP A 37 2.02 -14.67 -31.17
C ASP A 37 2.59 -16.00 -31.63
N GLU A 38 3.44 -15.99 -32.62
CA GLU A 38 4.22 -17.19 -33.03
C GLU A 38 5.09 -17.74 -31.90
N ILE A 39 5.49 -16.89 -30.97
CA ILE A 39 6.38 -17.22 -29.83
C ILE A 39 5.60 -17.75 -28.62
N ASP A 40 4.31 -17.43 -28.48
CA ASP A 40 3.50 -17.76 -27.29
C ASP A 40 2.28 -18.66 -27.59
N ILE A 41 2.37 -19.50 -28.61
CA ILE A 41 1.31 -20.44 -29.03
C ILE A 41 0.80 -21.34 -27.88
N LYS A 42 1.61 -21.57 -26.85
CA LYS A 42 1.23 -22.41 -25.71
C LYS A 42 0.48 -21.65 -24.61
N ASN A 43 0.68 -20.34 -24.43
CA ASN A 43 0.18 -19.62 -23.26
C ASN A 43 -0.84 -18.53 -23.58
N ASN A 44 -1.00 -18.07 -24.83
CA ASN A 44 -1.89 -16.95 -25.23
C ASN A 44 -1.78 -15.72 -24.30
N ARG A 45 -0.56 -15.41 -23.84
CA ARG A 45 -0.33 -14.43 -22.77
C ARG A 45 -0.81 -13.02 -23.15
N ASN A 46 -0.49 -12.56 -24.35
CA ASN A 46 -0.91 -11.25 -24.85
C ASN A 46 -2.44 -11.16 -25.06
N LYS A 47 -3.08 -12.23 -25.54
CA LYS A 47 -4.54 -12.30 -25.61
C LYS A 47 -5.21 -12.21 -24.23
N GLN A 48 -4.69 -12.94 -23.24
CA GLN A 48 -5.22 -12.91 -21.89
C GLN A 48 -4.99 -11.55 -21.24
N TRP A 49 -3.81 -10.94 -21.46
CA TRP A 49 -3.53 -9.60 -20.96
C TRP A 49 -4.44 -8.58 -21.61
N TYR A 50 -4.62 -8.61 -22.93
CA TYR A 50 -5.53 -7.70 -23.62
C TYR A 50 -6.98 -7.87 -23.16
N ALA A 51 -7.43 -9.11 -22.90
CA ALA A 51 -8.72 -9.35 -22.28
C ALA A 51 -8.82 -8.63 -20.92
N SER A 52 -7.79 -8.72 -20.07
CA SER A 52 -7.75 -8.00 -18.79
C SER A 52 -7.86 -6.49 -18.97
N VAL A 53 -7.11 -5.89 -19.91
CA VAL A 53 -7.17 -4.46 -20.22
C VAL A 53 -8.58 -4.05 -20.63
N MET A 54 -9.19 -4.81 -21.54
CA MET A 54 -10.56 -4.53 -22.00
C MET A 54 -11.59 -4.66 -20.88
N LEU A 55 -11.53 -5.71 -20.08
CA LEU A 55 -12.46 -5.89 -18.96
C LEU A 55 -12.32 -4.76 -17.93
N ASN A 56 -11.11 -4.30 -17.66
CA ASN A 56 -10.86 -3.17 -16.76
C ASN A 56 -11.50 -1.87 -17.28
N ARG A 57 -11.28 -1.55 -18.57
CA ARG A 57 -11.92 -0.40 -19.22
C ARG A 57 -13.45 -0.49 -19.18
N LEU A 58 -14.01 -1.67 -19.45
CA LEU A 58 -15.45 -1.91 -19.42
C LEU A 58 -16.03 -1.84 -17.99
N MET A 59 -15.33 -2.37 -16.99
CA MET A 59 -15.76 -2.23 -15.59
C MET A 59 -15.79 -0.77 -15.16
N PHE A 60 -14.75 0.00 -15.50
CA PHE A 60 -14.74 1.43 -15.23
C PHE A 60 -15.95 2.12 -15.89
N CYS A 61 -16.22 1.84 -17.17
CA CYS A 61 -17.39 2.37 -17.88
C CYS A 61 -18.71 1.97 -17.19
N TYR A 62 -18.80 0.75 -16.66
CA TYR A 62 -19.97 0.31 -15.89
C TYR A 62 -20.19 1.15 -14.62
N PHE A 63 -19.12 1.46 -13.89
CA PHE A 63 -19.25 2.35 -12.72
C PHE A 63 -19.72 3.75 -13.11
N ILE A 64 -19.09 4.37 -14.12
CA ILE A 64 -19.40 5.74 -14.49
C ILE A 64 -20.79 5.87 -15.19
N GLN A 65 -21.23 4.86 -15.95
CA GLN A 65 -22.58 4.88 -16.53
C GLN A 65 -23.64 4.77 -15.44
N LYS A 66 -23.43 3.96 -14.38
CA LYS A 66 -24.38 3.86 -13.25
C LYS A 66 -24.48 5.17 -12.47
N LYS A 67 -23.44 6.00 -12.48
CA LYS A 67 -23.44 7.34 -11.91
C LYS A 67 -24.01 8.40 -12.88
N GLY A 68 -24.26 8.05 -14.14
CA GLY A 68 -24.87 8.93 -15.14
C GLY A 68 -23.88 9.70 -16.03
N PHE A 69 -22.60 9.45 -15.94
CA PHE A 69 -21.58 10.15 -16.75
C PHE A 69 -21.60 9.78 -18.25
N LEU A 70 -22.18 8.66 -18.63
CA LEU A 70 -22.33 8.29 -20.04
C LEU A 70 -23.74 8.64 -20.52
N ASP A 71 -23.91 9.85 -21.01
CA ASP A 71 -25.14 10.39 -21.59
C ASP A 71 -26.38 10.24 -20.68
N GLY A 72 -26.22 10.22 -19.36
CA GLY A 72 -27.30 9.99 -18.41
C GLY A 72 -27.92 8.59 -18.44
N ASN A 73 -27.39 7.68 -19.24
CA ASN A 73 -27.95 6.35 -19.42
C ASN A 73 -27.24 5.30 -18.54
N PRO A 74 -27.90 4.76 -17.52
CA PRO A 74 -27.30 3.74 -16.66
C PRO A 74 -27.07 2.38 -17.33
N ASN A 75 -27.53 2.20 -18.57
CA ASN A 75 -27.36 1.00 -19.38
C ASN A 75 -26.64 1.31 -20.72
N TYR A 76 -25.91 2.40 -20.78
CA TYR A 76 -25.31 2.98 -21.98
C TYR A 76 -24.58 1.96 -22.86
N LEU A 77 -23.64 1.19 -22.32
CA LEU A 77 -22.86 0.22 -23.11
C LEU A 77 -23.75 -0.87 -23.72
N ARG A 78 -24.73 -1.39 -22.98
CA ARG A 78 -25.64 -2.42 -23.49
C ARG A 78 -26.55 -1.89 -24.58
N ASP A 79 -27.09 -0.68 -24.42
CA ASP A 79 -27.98 -0.08 -25.41
C ASP A 79 -27.19 0.24 -26.69
N LYS A 80 -25.94 0.72 -26.59
CA LYS A 80 -25.08 0.95 -27.74
C LYS A 80 -24.66 -0.35 -28.46
N LEU A 81 -24.43 -1.43 -27.72
CA LEU A 81 -24.22 -2.75 -28.32
C LEU A 81 -25.43 -3.21 -29.10
N ARG A 82 -26.64 -3.06 -28.55
CA ARG A 82 -27.90 -3.40 -29.22
C ARG A 82 -28.08 -2.57 -30.49
N GLU A 83 -27.87 -1.25 -30.44
CA GLU A 83 -27.92 -0.36 -31.61
C GLU A 83 -26.96 -0.83 -32.72
N CYS A 84 -25.73 -1.22 -32.38
CA CYS A 84 -24.76 -1.73 -33.35
C CYS A 84 -25.23 -3.03 -34.02
N ILE A 85 -25.77 -3.98 -33.24
CA ILE A 85 -26.26 -5.27 -33.75
C ILE A 85 -27.51 -5.07 -34.62
N GLU A 86 -28.45 -4.22 -34.24
CA GLU A 86 -29.69 -3.94 -35.00
C GLU A 86 -29.40 -3.25 -36.32
N GLN A 87 -28.44 -2.33 -36.35
CA GLN A 87 -28.12 -1.58 -37.58
C GLN A 87 -27.35 -2.40 -38.63
N ARG A 88 -26.49 -3.33 -38.26
CA ARG A 88 -25.56 -4.00 -39.19
C ARG A 88 -25.45 -5.51 -39.03
N GLY A 89 -26.15 -6.10 -38.09
CA GLY A 89 -26.05 -7.52 -37.76
C GLY A 89 -24.90 -7.83 -36.79
N ARG A 90 -24.92 -9.03 -36.27
CA ARG A 90 -23.99 -9.54 -35.24
C ARG A 90 -22.73 -10.06 -35.90
N ASN A 91 -21.59 -9.82 -35.26
CA ASN A 91 -20.25 -10.30 -35.70
C ASN A 91 -19.90 -9.96 -37.16
N GLN A 92 -20.32 -8.80 -37.66
CA GLN A 92 -20.03 -8.39 -39.00
C GLN A 92 -18.58 -7.85 -39.12
N PHE A 93 -17.83 -8.36 -40.09
CA PHE A 93 -16.46 -7.91 -40.38
C PHE A 93 -16.42 -6.40 -40.62
N PHE A 94 -15.47 -5.67 -40.03
CA PHE A 94 -15.33 -4.19 -40.01
C PHE A 94 -16.52 -3.43 -39.37
N SER A 95 -17.44 -4.11 -38.71
CA SER A 95 -18.59 -3.45 -38.09
C SER A 95 -18.87 -3.99 -36.68
N THR A 96 -17.96 -4.71 -36.06
CA THR A 96 -18.10 -5.17 -34.66
C THR A 96 -18.28 -3.99 -33.71
N PHE A 97 -18.92 -4.22 -32.59
CA PHE A 97 -19.07 -3.23 -31.52
C PHE A 97 -17.72 -2.68 -31.06
N TYR A 98 -16.69 -3.54 -31.01
CA TYR A 98 -15.33 -3.15 -30.66
C TYR A 98 -14.77 -2.12 -31.66
N LEU A 99 -14.71 -2.44 -32.96
CA LEU A 99 -14.09 -1.56 -33.97
C LEU A 99 -14.92 -0.31 -34.22
N ARG A 100 -16.24 -0.43 -34.29
CA ARG A 100 -17.13 0.66 -34.63
C ARG A 100 -17.39 1.63 -33.51
N PHE A 101 -17.50 1.12 -32.27
CA PHE A 101 -17.98 1.90 -31.14
C PHE A 101 -16.92 2.04 -30.04
N LEU A 102 -16.41 0.95 -29.46
CA LEU A 102 -15.56 1.01 -28.26
C LEU A 102 -14.23 1.72 -28.52
N ARG A 103 -13.55 1.43 -29.61
CA ARG A 103 -12.29 2.12 -29.95
C ARG A 103 -12.49 3.62 -30.02
N ARG A 104 -13.54 4.09 -30.67
CA ARG A 104 -13.85 5.52 -30.76
C ARG A 104 -14.32 6.11 -29.43
N LEU A 105 -15.12 5.39 -28.65
CA LEU A 105 -15.49 5.82 -27.31
C LEU A 105 -14.25 6.08 -26.44
N PHE A 106 -13.26 5.19 -26.51
CA PHE A 106 -12.05 5.31 -25.72
C PHE A 106 -11.13 6.42 -26.26
N SER A 107 -10.80 6.44 -27.57
CA SER A 107 -9.85 7.39 -28.17
C SER A 107 -10.44 8.79 -28.36
N ASP A 108 -11.61 8.88 -28.97
CA ASP A 108 -12.21 10.15 -29.39
C ASP A 108 -13.13 10.74 -28.33
N GLY A 109 -13.71 9.87 -27.46
CA GLY A 109 -14.59 10.24 -26.36
C GLY A 109 -13.82 10.46 -25.05
N LEU A 110 -13.58 9.39 -24.30
CA LEU A 110 -13.04 9.46 -22.95
C LEU A 110 -11.62 10.02 -22.84
N ASN A 111 -10.83 9.92 -23.93
CA ASN A 111 -9.45 10.42 -23.99
C ASN A 111 -9.26 11.71 -24.82
N HIS A 112 -10.34 12.38 -25.20
CA HIS A 112 -10.26 13.64 -25.95
C HIS A 112 -11.11 14.74 -25.27
N PRO A 113 -10.52 15.96 -25.06
CA PRO A 113 -11.18 17.01 -24.27
C PRO A 113 -12.31 17.74 -25.02
N LYS A 114 -12.39 17.60 -26.34
CA LYS A 114 -13.40 18.31 -27.16
C LYS A 114 -14.07 17.34 -28.11
N HIS A 115 -15.38 17.34 -28.09
CA HIS A 115 -16.22 16.56 -29.01
C HIS A 115 -16.89 17.45 -30.04
N ASP A 116 -16.94 16.99 -31.28
CA ASP A 116 -17.70 17.66 -32.32
C ASP A 116 -19.18 17.23 -32.29
N ARG A 117 -20.00 17.95 -33.04
CA ARG A 117 -21.45 17.67 -33.09
C ARG A 117 -21.78 16.30 -33.70
N GLU A 118 -20.91 15.74 -34.52
CA GLU A 118 -21.12 14.44 -35.14
C GLU A 118 -20.86 13.33 -34.08
N PHE A 119 -19.79 13.48 -33.31
CA PHE A 119 -19.49 12.60 -32.21
C PHE A 119 -20.62 12.61 -31.15
N GLU A 120 -21.05 13.80 -30.70
CA GLU A 120 -22.13 13.92 -29.71
C GLU A 120 -23.46 13.31 -30.19
N ARG A 121 -23.76 13.38 -31.49
CA ARG A 121 -24.97 12.76 -32.07
C ARG A 121 -24.90 11.24 -32.01
N GLN A 122 -23.71 10.65 -32.18
CA GLN A 122 -23.52 9.20 -32.19
C GLN A 122 -23.33 8.64 -30.80
N PHE A 123 -22.53 9.30 -29.96
CA PHE A 123 -22.11 8.82 -28.66
C PHE A 123 -22.88 9.47 -27.49
N GLY A 124 -23.54 10.58 -27.68
CA GLY A 124 -24.12 11.38 -26.60
C GLY A 124 -23.07 12.23 -25.89
N ARG A 125 -23.44 12.79 -24.73
CA ARG A 125 -22.53 13.58 -23.89
C ARG A 125 -21.64 12.67 -23.07
N ILE A 126 -20.36 12.63 -23.41
CA ILE A 126 -19.34 11.78 -22.79
C ILE A 126 -18.31 12.69 -22.11
N PRO A 127 -17.86 12.41 -20.88
CA PRO A 127 -16.84 13.22 -20.24
C PRO A 127 -15.46 12.90 -20.79
N TYR A 128 -14.58 13.90 -20.84
CA TYR A 128 -13.15 13.71 -20.96
C TYR A 128 -12.59 13.26 -19.60
N LEU A 129 -11.93 12.11 -19.57
CA LEU A 129 -11.41 11.52 -18.34
C LEU A 129 -9.88 11.70 -18.21
N ASN A 130 -9.13 11.60 -19.32
CA ASN A 130 -7.67 11.50 -19.29
C ASN A 130 -7.16 10.32 -18.44
N GLY A 131 -6.07 10.47 -17.77
CA GLY A 131 -5.56 9.51 -16.74
C GLY A 131 -4.81 8.30 -17.29
N GLY A 132 -4.55 8.24 -18.62
CA GLY A 132 -3.76 7.16 -19.24
C GLY A 132 -4.54 5.85 -19.48
N MET A 133 -5.63 5.60 -18.77
CA MET A 133 -6.41 4.34 -18.84
C MET A 133 -6.97 4.06 -20.23
N PHE A 134 -7.39 5.10 -20.95
CA PHE A 134 -7.97 5.02 -22.30
C PHE A 134 -6.98 5.37 -23.40
N ASP A 135 -5.71 5.62 -23.05
CA ASP A 135 -4.62 5.76 -24.03
C ASP A 135 -4.47 4.45 -24.81
N GLN A 136 -3.96 4.55 -26.04
CA GLN A 136 -3.66 3.38 -26.86
C GLN A 136 -2.64 2.48 -26.15
N HIS A 137 -3.07 1.27 -25.79
CA HIS A 137 -2.24 0.30 -25.10
C HIS A 137 -1.10 -0.22 -25.99
N GLN A 138 0.00 -0.70 -25.43
CA GLN A 138 1.13 -1.24 -26.19
C GLN A 138 0.69 -2.37 -27.13
N ILE A 139 -0.14 -3.30 -26.66
CA ILE A 139 -0.69 -4.39 -27.49
C ILE A 139 -1.48 -3.83 -28.69
N GLU A 140 -2.22 -2.74 -28.52
CA GLU A 140 -2.97 -2.10 -29.63
C GLU A 140 -2.05 -1.40 -30.65
N ARG A 141 -0.82 -1.07 -30.25
CA ARG A 141 0.22 -0.55 -31.16
C ARG A 141 0.95 -1.66 -31.89
N ASP A 142 1.23 -2.76 -31.20
CA ASP A 142 1.98 -3.89 -31.72
C ASP A 142 1.12 -4.74 -32.67
N TYR A 143 -0.20 -4.77 -32.47
CA TYR A 143 -1.16 -5.55 -33.25
C TYR A 143 -2.27 -4.65 -33.81
N ALA A 144 -2.13 -4.22 -35.03
CA ALA A 144 -3.06 -3.27 -35.67
C ALA A 144 -4.45 -3.88 -36.00
N ASP A 145 -4.51 -5.20 -36.19
CA ASP A 145 -5.69 -5.92 -36.68
C ASP A 145 -6.53 -6.57 -35.58
N ILE A 146 -6.37 -6.11 -34.34
CA ILE A 146 -7.17 -6.62 -33.22
C ILE A 146 -8.65 -6.37 -33.45
N ASP A 147 -9.45 -7.43 -33.34
CA ASP A 147 -10.92 -7.37 -33.29
C ASP A 147 -11.49 -8.27 -32.20
N ILE A 148 -12.70 -7.96 -31.76
CA ILE A 148 -13.42 -8.72 -30.71
C ILE A 148 -14.87 -8.90 -31.17
N GLU A 149 -15.33 -10.14 -31.23
CA GLU A 149 -16.69 -10.48 -31.66
C GLU A 149 -17.74 -9.95 -30.68
N ASP A 150 -18.91 -9.55 -31.23
CA ASP A 150 -20.02 -8.95 -30.43
C ASP A 150 -20.53 -9.91 -29.34
N ASP A 151 -20.47 -11.23 -29.56
CA ASP A 151 -20.90 -12.26 -28.63
C ASP A 151 -20.11 -12.25 -27.30
N ALA A 152 -18.86 -11.80 -27.35
CA ALA A 152 -18.06 -11.58 -26.15
C ALA A 152 -18.71 -10.54 -25.23
N PHE A 153 -19.16 -9.42 -25.82
CA PHE A 153 -19.78 -8.32 -25.07
C PHE A 153 -21.20 -8.65 -24.63
N VAL A 154 -21.97 -9.37 -25.45
CA VAL A 154 -23.31 -9.86 -25.05
C VAL A 154 -23.20 -10.69 -23.77
N SER A 155 -22.33 -11.71 -23.78
CA SER A 155 -22.13 -12.59 -22.63
C SER A 155 -21.60 -11.86 -21.40
N LEU A 156 -20.65 -10.92 -21.60
CA LEU A 156 -20.06 -10.16 -20.51
C LEU A 156 -21.10 -9.20 -19.86
N PHE A 157 -21.88 -8.47 -20.67
CA PHE A 157 -22.87 -7.52 -20.14
C PHE A 157 -24.04 -8.25 -19.46
N GLU A 158 -24.46 -9.43 -19.96
CA GLU A 158 -25.40 -10.30 -19.26
C GLU A 158 -24.88 -10.73 -17.88
N PHE A 159 -23.58 -10.95 -17.76
CA PHE A 159 -22.97 -11.24 -16.47
C PHE A 159 -22.92 -10.01 -15.57
N PHE A 160 -22.50 -8.85 -16.08
CA PHE A 160 -22.39 -7.60 -15.31
C PHE A 160 -23.75 -7.12 -14.82
N ASP A 161 -24.81 -7.27 -15.60
CA ASP A 161 -26.17 -6.85 -15.24
C ASP A 161 -26.81 -7.69 -14.11
N LYS A 162 -26.20 -8.81 -13.73
CA LYS A 162 -26.64 -9.58 -12.55
C LYS A 162 -26.26 -8.92 -11.24
N TRP A 163 -25.39 -7.89 -11.27
CA TRP A 163 -24.77 -7.24 -10.13
C TRP A 163 -25.18 -5.77 -10.07
N GLN A 164 -25.11 -5.22 -8.85
CA GLN A 164 -25.37 -3.80 -8.61
C GLN A 164 -24.05 -3.05 -8.50
N TRP A 165 -23.75 -2.24 -9.49
CA TRP A 165 -22.55 -1.44 -9.57
C TRP A 165 -22.77 -0.07 -8.94
N HIS A 166 -21.93 0.31 -7.97
CA HIS A 166 -21.97 1.62 -7.36
C HIS A 166 -20.59 2.04 -6.84
N LEU A 167 -20.37 3.34 -6.81
CA LEU A 167 -19.10 3.93 -6.35
C LEU A 167 -19.06 4.16 -4.83
N ASP A 168 -20.20 4.03 -4.16
CA ASP A 168 -20.30 4.14 -2.71
C ASP A 168 -19.72 2.86 -2.06
N THR A 169 -18.88 3.02 -1.07
CA THR A 169 -18.33 1.90 -0.30
C THR A 169 -19.31 1.35 0.74
N ARG A 170 -20.46 2.02 0.95
CA ARG A 170 -21.52 1.51 1.83
C ARG A 170 -22.23 0.33 1.18
N VAL A 171 -22.24 -0.80 1.89
CA VAL A 171 -22.92 -2.01 1.42
C VAL A 171 -24.43 -1.81 1.53
N THR A 172 -25.16 -2.04 0.44
CA THR A 172 -26.63 -2.02 0.46
C THR A 172 -27.18 -3.38 0.93
N ALA A 173 -28.48 -3.43 1.26
CA ALA A 173 -29.10 -4.67 1.72
C ALA A 173 -29.31 -5.72 0.59
N SER A 174 -28.92 -5.43 -0.66
CA SER A 174 -29.21 -6.26 -1.83
C SER A 174 -28.40 -7.56 -1.90
N GLY A 175 -27.25 -7.59 -1.28
CA GLY A 175 -26.34 -8.74 -1.35
C GLY A 175 -25.78 -9.02 -2.76
N LYS A 176 -25.72 -8.00 -3.65
CA LYS A 176 -25.17 -8.07 -5.01
C LYS A 176 -24.29 -6.88 -5.38
N ASP A 177 -23.81 -6.19 -4.37
CA ASP A 177 -23.09 -4.93 -4.54
C ASP A 177 -21.66 -5.12 -5.00
N ILE A 178 -21.28 -4.45 -6.10
CA ILE A 178 -19.93 -4.35 -6.61
C ILE A 178 -19.44 -2.93 -6.46
N ASN A 179 -18.40 -2.75 -5.67
CA ASN A 179 -17.74 -1.47 -5.43
C ASN A 179 -16.23 -1.55 -5.75
N PRO A 180 -15.46 -0.45 -5.71
CA PRO A 180 -14.03 -0.46 -6.02
C PRO A 180 -13.17 -1.39 -5.14
N ASP A 181 -13.56 -1.69 -3.89
CA ASP A 181 -12.82 -2.58 -3.01
C ASP A 181 -12.94 -4.04 -3.44
N VAL A 182 -14.13 -4.43 -3.94
CA VAL A 182 -14.37 -5.75 -4.52
C VAL A 182 -13.44 -6.00 -5.71
N LEU A 183 -13.11 -4.98 -6.51
CA LEU A 183 -12.18 -5.12 -7.63
C LEU A 183 -10.77 -5.53 -7.17
N GLY A 184 -10.25 -4.91 -6.12
CA GLY A 184 -8.94 -5.29 -5.57
C GLY A 184 -8.89 -6.75 -5.16
N TYR A 185 -9.91 -7.21 -4.42
CA TYR A 185 -10.02 -8.61 -4.02
C TYR A 185 -10.11 -9.58 -5.21
N ILE A 186 -10.93 -9.24 -6.23
CA ILE A 186 -11.11 -10.06 -7.44
C ILE A 186 -9.77 -10.26 -8.13
N PHE A 187 -9.02 -9.18 -8.30
CA PHE A 187 -7.77 -9.21 -9.03
C PHE A 187 -6.70 -10.03 -8.32
N GLU A 188 -6.54 -9.83 -7.03
CA GLU A 188 -5.56 -10.60 -6.27
C GLU A 188 -5.93 -12.08 -6.13
N GLN A 189 -7.22 -12.43 -6.26
CA GLN A 189 -7.67 -13.82 -6.34
C GLN A 189 -7.53 -14.44 -7.75
N TYR A 190 -7.54 -13.59 -8.78
CA TYR A 190 -7.53 -14.02 -10.19
C TYR A 190 -6.15 -14.49 -10.67
N ILE A 191 -5.07 -13.97 -10.09
CA ILE A 191 -3.71 -14.35 -10.43
C ILE A 191 -3.55 -15.85 -10.12
N ASN A 192 -3.55 -16.68 -11.17
CA ASN A 192 -3.52 -18.15 -11.06
C ASN A 192 -2.28 -18.69 -10.30
N ASP A 193 -1.18 -17.93 -10.29
CA ASP A 193 0.08 -18.27 -9.63
C ASP A 193 0.28 -17.58 -8.28
N ARG A 194 -0.77 -17.04 -7.70
CA ARG A 194 -0.78 -16.28 -6.46
C ARG A 194 0.03 -16.89 -5.32
N ALA A 195 -0.21 -18.16 -5.01
CA ALA A 195 0.52 -18.88 -3.96
C ALA A 195 2.00 -19.09 -4.30
N GLN A 196 2.35 -19.07 -5.58
CA GLN A 196 3.70 -19.21 -6.08
C GLN A 196 4.47 -17.89 -6.07
N MET A 197 3.76 -16.78 -6.30
CA MET A 197 4.30 -15.42 -6.24
C MET A 197 4.27 -14.83 -4.84
N GLY A 198 3.69 -15.54 -3.84
CA GLY A 198 3.56 -15.03 -2.48
C GLY A 198 2.61 -13.85 -2.33
N ALA A 199 1.74 -13.61 -3.32
CA ALA A 199 0.78 -12.53 -3.32
C ALA A 199 -0.47 -12.91 -2.53
N TYR A 200 -0.82 -12.12 -1.51
CA TYR A 200 -1.99 -12.33 -0.66
C TYR A 200 -2.77 -11.03 -0.50
N TYR A 201 -4.08 -11.09 -0.65
CA TYR A 201 -4.93 -9.92 -0.40
C TYR A 201 -4.82 -9.45 1.06
N THR A 202 -4.40 -8.22 1.23
CA THR A 202 -4.27 -7.61 2.55
C THR A 202 -5.56 -6.89 2.91
N LYS A 203 -6.26 -7.38 3.95
CA LYS A 203 -7.52 -6.79 4.41
C LYS A 203 -7.32 -5.38 4.95
N GLU A 204 -8.35 -4.58 4.89
CA GLU A 204 -8.35 -3.15 5.27
C GLU A 204 -7.93 -2.91 6.72
N ASP A 205 -8.30 -3.77 7.66
CA ASP A 205 -7.90 -3.67 9.06
C ASP A 205 -6.38 -3.72 9.27
N ILE A 206 -5.67 -4.50 8.45
CA ILE A 206 -4.20 -4.61 8.47
C ILE A 206 -3.57 -3.37 7.84
N THR A 207 -4.05 -2.98 6.65
CA THR A 207 -3.49 -1.84 5.92
C THR A 207 -3.74 -0.53 6.66
N GLU A 208 -4.91 -0.39 7.28
CA GLU A 208 -5.25 0.75 8.15
C GLU A 208 -4.35 0.80 9.39
N TYR A 209 -4.16 -0.34 10.07
CA TYR A 209 -3.31 -0.40 11.25
C TYR A 209 -1.86 0.00 10.93
N ILE A 210 -1.27 -0.54 9.88
CA ILE A 210 0.10 -0.20 9.45
C ILE A 210 0.16 1.25 9.00
N GLY A 211 -0.78 1.69 8.15
CA GLY A 211 -0.81 3.03 7.61
C GLY A 211 -0.93 4.12 8.68
N ARG A 212 -1.90 4.00 9.61
CA ARG A 212 -2.08 5.02 10.66
C ARG A 212 -0.89 5.13 11.60
N ASN A 213 -0.23 4.00 11.91
CA ASN A 213 0.91 3.95 12.82
C ASN A 213 2.27 4.25 12.15
N THR A 214 2.28 4.52 10.85
CA THR A 214 3.45 5.01 10.12
C THR A 214 3.24 6.43 9.63
N ILE A 215 2.13 6.70 8.91
CA ILE A 215 1.86 8.00 8.29
C ILE A 215 1.64 9.08 9.35
N LEU A 216 0.77 8.84 10.34
CA LEU A 216 0.43 9.86 11.32
C LEU A 216 1.61 10.22 12.23
N PRO A 217 2.37 9.26 12.80
CA PRO A 217 3.57 9.61 13.55
C PRO A 217 4.60 10.37 12.71
N PHE A 218 4.79 10.01 11.45
CA PHE A 218 5.68 10.79 10.56
C PHE A 218 5.22 12.23 10.38
N LEU A 219 3.92 12.44 10.15
CA LEU A 219 3.35 13.80 10.02
C LEU A 219 3.58 14.63 11.29
N PHE A 220 3.35 14.04 12.46
CA PHE A 220 3.58 14.71 13.74
C PHE A 220 5.06 15.06 13.96
N ASP A 221 5.97 14.12 13.69
CA ASP A 221 7.41 14.37 13.81
C ASP A 221 7.85 15.51 12.88
N ARG A 222 7.34 15.54 11.64
CA ARG A 222 7.64 16.60 10.66
C ARG A 222 7.10 17.94 11.09
N ILE A 223 5.88 17.99 11.62
CA ILE A 223 5.24 19.23 12.08
C ILE A 223 5.96 19.78 13.31
N ALA A 224 6.32 18.92 14.24
CA ALA A 224 7.01 19.32 15.47
C ALA A 224 8.27 20.17 15.22
N HIS A 225 8.93 20.00 14.09
CA HIS A 225 10.14 20.73 13.70
C HIS A 225 9.90 21.77 12.58
N SER A 226 8.65 22.09 12.24
CA SER A 226 8.30 22.91 11.08
C SER A 226 8.51 24.41 11.28
N SER A 227 8.37 24.92 12.51
CA SER A 227 8.56 26.33 12.88
C SER A 227 8.72 26.47 14.40
N LYS A 228 9.39 27.56 14.85
CA LYS A 228 9.56 27.82 16.28
C LYS A 228 8.24 27.87 17.06
N THR A 229 7.20 28.43 16.49
CA THR A 229 5.88 28.50 17.12
C THR A 229 5.30 27.09 17.33
N VAL A 230 5.41 26.22 16.33
CA VAL A 230 4.88 24.86 16.44
C VAL A 230 5.78 24.00 17.33
N GLU A 231 7.09 24.18 17.27
CA GLU A 231 8.05 23.49 18.15
C GLU A 231 7.72 23.72 19.64
N THR A 232 7.34 24.95 20.03
CA THR A 232 6.89 25.22 21.40
C THR A 232 5.58 24.52 21.77
N MET A 233 4.71 24.24 20.81
CA MET A 233 3.47 23.48 21.03
C MET A 233 3.75 22.01 21.31
N PHE A 234 4.85 21.46 20.79
CA PHE A 234 5.32 20.09 21.00
C PHE A 234 6.37 19.97 22.11
N ALA A 235 6.75 21.04 22.78
CA ALA A 235 7.59 20.95 23.98
C ALA A 235 6.91 20.09 25.07
N PRO A 236 7.63 19.48 26.02
CA PRO A 236 7.05 18.58 27.04
C PRO A 236 5.83 19.18 27.77
N ASP A 237 5.84 20.49 28.04
CA ASP A 237 4.70 21.20 28.64
C ASP A 237 3.86 21.96 27.62
N GLY A 238 4.05 21.67 26.33
CA GLY A 238 3.37 22.36 25.23
C GLY A 238 1.91 21.95 25.08
N TRP A 239 1.18 22.76 24.33
CA TRP A 239 -0.28 22.61 24.13
C TRP A 239 -0.69 21.21 23.65
N VAL A 240 0.10 20.56 22.79
CA VAL A 240 -0.19 19.23 22.25
C VAL A 240 -0.31 18.20 23.38
N TRP A 241 0.71 18.12 24.26
CA TRP A 241 0.74 17.15 25.35
C TRP A 241 -0.16 17.55 26.51
N GLN A 242 -0.37 18.83 26.76
CA GLN A 242 -1.39 19.28 27.73
C GLN A 242 -2.79 18.91 27.27
N SER A 243 -3.08 19.00 25.96
CA SER A 243 -4.36 18.53 25.40
C SER A 243 -4.57 17.03 25.64
N LEU A 244 -3.52 16.22 25.48
CA LEU A 244 -3.56 14.78 25.80
C LEU A 244 -3.75 14.55 27.29
N LYS A 245 -2.99 15.24 28.16
CA LYS A 245 -3.07 15.11 29.61
C LYS A 245 -4.47 15.36 30.16
N MET A 246 -5.20 16.30 29.56
CA MET A 246 -6.57 16.65 29.97
C MET A 246 -7.65 15.81 29.27
N SER A 247 -7.28 14.87 28.38
CA SER A 247 -8.25 14.15 27.55
C SER A 247 -9.03 13.05 28.26
N GLY A 248 -8.55 12.60 29.44
CA GLY A 248 -9.12 11.42 30.07
C GLY A 248 -8.94 10.17 29.20
N ASP A 249 -10.00 9.39 29.06
CA ASP A 249 -10.02 8.14 28.29
C ASP A 249 -10.35 8.31 26.81
N ARG A 250 -10.40 9.55 26.31
CA ARG A 250 -10.91 9.90 24.96
C ARG A 250 -10.19 9.15 23.84
N TYR A 251 -8.88 8.96 23.94
CA TYR A 251 -8.07 8.34 22.90
C TYR A 251 -7.80 6.85 23.13
N LEU A 252 -8.40 6.24 24.14
CA LEU A 252 -8.44 4.79 24.27
C LEU A 252 -9.57 4.25 23.38
N PHE A 253 -9.28 3.21 22.60
CA PHE A 253 -10.31 2.54 21.80
C PHE A 253 -11.39 1.92 22.68
N ASP A 254 -12.65 1.97 22.26
CA ASP A 254 -13.77 1.38 22.98
C ASP A 254 -13.57 -0.11 23.29
N ALA A 255 -12.88 -0.83 22.38
CA ALA A 255 -12.50 -2.21 22.61
C ALA A 255 -11.63 -2.39 23.86
N VAL A 256 -10.72 -1.46 24.13
CA VAL A 256 -9.85 -1.51 25.32
C VAL A 256 -10.63 -1.17 26.58
N LYS A 257 -11.57 -0.23 26.50
CA LYS A 257 -12.42 0.24 27.60
C LYS A 257 -13.59 -0.67 27.93
N GLN A 258 -13.90 -1.70 27.12
CA GLN A 258 -15.07 -2.57 27.34
C GLN A 258 -15.09 -3.10 28.77
N GLY A 259 -16.17 -2.77 29.50
CA GLY A 259 -16.36 -3.15 30.90
C GLY A 259 -15.54 -2.35 31.93
N TRP A 260 -14.71 -1.41 31.48
CA TRP A 260 -13.95 -0.54 32.36
C TRP A 260 -14.81 0.61 32.89
N THR A 261 -14.71 0.87 34.16
CA THR A 261 -15.23 2.04 34.87
C THR A 261 -14.25 2.36 35.99
N PRO A 262 -14.18 3.57 36.53
CA PRO A 262 -13.25 3.87 37.67
C PRO A 262 -13.39 2.92 38.85
N ASP A 263 -14.56 2.35 39.06
CA ASP A 263 -14.93 1.41 40.15
C ASP A 263 -15.06 -0.05 39.67
N TRP A 264 -14.46 -0.42 38.52
CA TRP A 264 -14.61 -1.75 37.92
C TRP A 264 -14.21 -2.89 38.89
N ARG A 265 -13.26 -2.65 39.80
CA ARG A 265 -12.82 -3.64 40.79
C ARG A 265 -13.94 -4.04 41.77
N GLU A 266 -14.86 -3.12 42.05
CA GLU A 266 -16.00 -3.36 42.92
C GLU A 266 -17.17 -4.07 42.20
N LYS A 267 -17.20 -3.97 40.87
CA LYS A 267 -18.26 -4.51 40.01
C LYS A 267 -18.04 -5.95 39.58
N ILE A 268 -16.78 -6.42 39.59
CA ILE A 268 -16.47 -7.80 39.20
C ILE A 268 -16.89 -8.77 40.34
N PRO A 269 -17.24 -10.04 40.03
CA PRO A 269 -17.61 -11.03 41.05
C PRO A 269 -16.54 -11.20 42.13
N GLN A 270 -16.96 -11.35 43.38
CA GLN A 270 -16.07 -11.42 44.51
C GLN A 270 -15.05 -12.58 44.43
N ASP A 271 -15.47 -13.71 43.88
CA ASP A 271 -14.63 -14.90 43.66
C ASP A 271 -13.58 -14.71 42.54
N ILE A 272 -13.71 -13.67 41.73
CA ILE A 272 -12.70 -13.21 40.76
C ILE A 272 -11.82 -12.13 41.42
N ALA A 273 -12.45 -11.18 42.14
CA ALA A 273 -11.77 -10.04 42.76
C ALA A 273 -10.71 -10.47 43.79
N VAL A 274 -10.93 -11.58 44.52
CA VAL A 274 -9.94 -12.12 45.50
C VAL A 274 -8.59 -12.47 44.85
N GLY A 275 -8.55 -12.75 43.54
CA GLY A 275 -7.34 -13.03 42.78
C GLY A 275 -6.54 -11.79 42.37
N LEU A 276 -7.03 -10.56 42.67
CA LEU A 276 -6.31 -9.31 42.39
C LEU A 276 -5.18 -9.06 43.40
N ASP A 277 -5.28 -9.63 44.60
CA ASP A 277 -4.25 -9.55 45.64
C ASP A 277 -3.06 -10.44 45.25
N THR A 278 -2.03 -9.86 44.66
CA THR A 278 -0.82 -10.59 44.21
C THR A 278 0.10 -11.03 45.32
N GLU A 279 -0.04 -10.46 46.54
CA GLU A 279 0.78 -10.80 47.71
C GLU A 279 0.21 -11.99 48.48
N ALA A 280 -0.99 -12.44 48.15
CA ALA A 280 -1.62 -13.55 48.85
C ALA A 280 -0.85 -14.86 48.61
N PRO A 281 -0.55 -15.62 49.69
CA PRO A 281 0.25 -16.86 49.62
C PRO A 281 -0.46 -17.98 48.84
N ASP A 282 -1.78 -17.92 48.72
CA ASP A 282 -2.64 -18.89 48.04
C ASP A 282 -3.16 -18.36 46.68
N LEU A 283 -2.38 -17.49 45.99
CA LEU A 283 -2.77 -16.79 44.78
C LEU A 283 -3.32 -17.72 43.69
N LEU A 284 -2.72 -18.88 43.47
CA LEU A 284 -3.19 -19.85 42.48
C LEU A 284 -4.61 -20.36 42.78
N ALA A 285 -4.92 -20.62 44.05
CA ALA A 285 -6.25 -21.05 44.48
C ALA A 285 -7.27 -19.91 44.29
N ARG A 286 -6.91 -18.67 44.64
CA ARG A 286 -7.73 -17.46 44.41
C ARG A 286 -8.02 -17.18 42.95
N ARG A 287 -7.13 -17.58 42.05
CA ARG A 287 -7.28 -17.44 40.60
C ARG A 287 -7.86 -18.68 39.91
N ALA A 288 -8.40 -19.64 40.62
CA ALA A 288 -8.92 -20.89 40.07
C ALA A 288 -9.96 -20.65 38.95
N ARG A 289 -10.78 -19.60 39.07
CA ARG A 289 -11.82 -19.23 38.09
C ARG A 289 -11.40 -18.20 37.04
N TRP A 290 -10.15 -17.78 37.04
CA TRP A 290 -9.68 -16.77 36.08
C TRP A 290 -9.59 -17.28 34.63
N ASN A 291 -9.68 -18.61 34.46
CA ASN A 291 -9.78 -19.22 33.14
C ASN A 291 -11.23 -19.43 32.68
N ASP A 292 -12.24 -19.09 33.52
CA ASP A 292 -13.63 -19.13 33.12
C ASP A 292 -13.94 -17.99 32.15
N ARG A 293 -14.94 -18.23 31.31
CA ARG A 293 -15.40 -17.20 30.33
C ARG A 293 -15.97 -15.97 31.06
N THR A 294 -15.52 -14.80 30.66
CA THR A 294 -16.04 -13.54 31.21
C THR A 294 -17.41 -13.20 30.63
N PRO A 295 -18.38 -12.72 31.45
CA PRO A 295 -19.68 -12.25 30.97
C PRO A 295 -19.56 -11.02 30.05
N GLU A 296 -20.48 -10.91 29.08
CA GLU A 296 -20.54 -9.89 28.03
C GLU A 296 -20.39 -8.42 28.52
N PRO A 297 -20.96 -7.99 29.68
CA PRO A 297 -20.78 -6.61 30.15
C PRO A 297 -19.32 -6.21 30.37
N PHE A 298 -18.45 -7.17 30.70
CA PHE A 298 -17.04 -6.91 30.99
C PHE A 298 -16.11 -7.30 29.83
N ALA A 299 -16.50 -8.31 29.05
CA ALA A 299 -15.63 -9.00 28.11
C ALA A 299 -15.74 -8.49 26.68
N LEU A 300 -14.62 -8.60 25.96
CA LEU A 300 -14.63 -8.75 24.50
C LEU A 300 -15.07 -10.19 24.14
N PRO A 301 -15.51 -10.45 22.91
CA PRO A 301 -15.86 -11.81 22.51
C PRO A 301 -14.75 -12.81 22.83
N THR A 302 -15.11 -13.96 23.40
CA THR A 302 -14.22 -15.07 23.78
C THR A 302 -13.22 -14.82 24.90
N GLU A 303 -13.16 -13.64 25.51
CA GLU A 303 -12.28 -13.37 26.65
C GLU A 303 -12.60 -14.23 27.87
N ILE A 304 -11.55 -14.61 28.57
CA ILE A 304 -11.60 -15.19 29.93
C ILE A 304 -11.25 -14.12 30.95
N TRP A 305 -11.59 -14.37 32.24
CA TRP A 305 -11.38 -13.38 33.30
C TRP A 305 -9.94 -12.88 33.44
N ARG A 306 -8.94 -13.74 33.20
CA ARG A 306 -7.54 -13.32 33.21
C ARG A 306 -7.26 -12.25 32.16
N GLU A 307 -7.71 -12.47 30.95
CA GLU A 307 -7.50 -11.53 29.82
C GLU A 307 -8.28 -10.23 30.04
N THR A 308 -9.52 -10.34 30.52
CA THR A 308 -10.34 -9.16 30.86
C THR A 308 -9.68 -8.32 31.96
N ILE A 309 -9.21 -8.94 33.06
CA ILE A 309 -8.56 -8.22 34.15
C ILE A 309 -7.27 -7.55 33.69
N GLU A 310 -6.43 -8.24 32.92
CA GLU A 310 -5.20 -7.67 32.35
C GLU A 310 -5.53 -6.44 31.48
N ARG A 311 -6.60 -6.51 30.68
CA ARG A 311 -7.05 -5.38 29.84
C ARG A 311 -7.55 -4.21 30.70
N LEU A 312 -8.38 -4.45 31.71
CA LEU A 312 -8.89 -3.40 32.61
C LEU A 312 -7.76 -2.73 33.41
N GLN A 313 -6.80 -3.51 33.95
CA GLN A 313 -5.60 -2.99 34.63
C GLN A 313 -4.72 -2.17 33.68
N ARG A 314 -4.63 -2.57 32.41
CA ARG A 314 -3.92 -1.79 31.38
C ARG A 314 -4.59 -0.44 31.15
N VAL A 315 -5.91 -0.35 31.14
CA VAL A 315 -6.63 0.94 31.06
C VAL A 315 -6.22 1.83 32.23
N ASP A 316 -6.26 1.31 33.46
CA ASP A 316 -5.85 2.08 34.64
C ASP A 316 -4.41 2.61 34.52
N SER A 317 -3.49 1.76 34.04
CA SER A 317 -2.10 2.14 33.84
C SER A 317 -1.92 3.23 32.78
N ILE A 318 -2.62 3.12 31.66
CA ILE A 318 -2.57 4.14 30.59
C ILE A 318 -3.19 5.44 31.08
N MET A 319 -4.33 5.39 31.77
CA MET A 319 -4.99 6.56 32.33
C MET A 319 -4.11 7.29 33.35
N ALA A 320 -3.40 6.55 34.19
CA ALA A 320 -2.43 7.12 35.14
C ALA A 320 -1.30 7.85 34.41
N LYS A 321 -0.74 7.26 33.33
CA LYS A 321 0.32 7.88 32.52
C LYS A 321 -0.16 9.13 31.78
N ILE A 322 -1.36 9.10 31.20
CA ILE A 322 -1.98 10.28 30.56
C ILE A 322 -2.13 11.40 31.60
N SER A 323 -2.72 11.10 32.74
CA SER A 323 -2.98 12.10 33.81
C SER A 323 -1.69 12.65 34.43
N ALA A 324 -0.65 11.83 34.56
CA ALA A 324 0.67 12.25 35.02
C ALA A 324 1.42 13.12 33.96
N GLY A 325 1.02 13.06 32.68
CA GLY A 325 1.73 13.71 31.57
C GLY A 325 3.02 12.97 31.20
N GLU A 326 3.07 11.67 31.39
CA GLU A 326 4.22 10.82 31.03
C GLU A 326 4.28 10.52 29.52
N ILE A 327 3.16 10.68 28.80
CA ILE A 327 3.07 10.46 27.37
C ILE A 327 3.40 11.78 26.68
N THR A 328 4.60 11.87 26.11
CA THR A 328 5.17 13.09 25.51
C THR A 328 5.79 12.84 24.12
N SER A 329 5.55 11.68 23.56
CA SER A 329 6.00 11.31 22.23
C SER A 329 4.84 10.75 21.40
N VAL A 330 4.83 11.06 20.13
CA VAL A 330 3.89 10.49 19.18
C VAL A 330 4.05 8.96 19.05
N ASN A 331 5.25 8.45 19.28
CA ASN A 331 5.55 7.03 19.28
C ASN A 331 4.86 6.29 20.45
N ASP A 332 4.56 7.00 21.56
CA ASP A 332 3.81 6.43 22.67
C ASP A 332 2.38 6.03 22.26
N PHE A 333 1.80 6.68 21.23
CA PHE A 333 0.50 6.28 20.69
C PHE A 333 0.55 4.87 20.07
N ILE A 334 1.67 4.48 19.47
CA ILE A 334 1.86 3.10 18.99
C ILE A 334 2.06 2.17 20.18
N THR A 335 2.92 2.55 21.11
CA THR A 335 3.28 1.74 22.31
C THR A 335 2.06 1.41 23.17
N TYR A 336 1.23 2.42 23.46
CA TYR A 336 0.02 2.25 24.29
C TYR A 336 -1.24 1.96 23.46
N ASN A 337 -1.09 1.89 22.13
CA ASN A 337 -2.16 1.67 21.17
C ASN A 337 -3.32 2.65 21.36
N LEU A 338 -3.02 3.95 21.32
CA LEU A 338 -3.99 5.03 21.41
C LEU A 338 -4.50 5.43 20.01
N ASP A 339 -5.68 6.04 19.96
CA ASP A 339 -6.28 6.51 18.71
C ASP A 339 -5.60 7.81 18.25
N ILE A 340 -4.46 7.67 17.57
CA ILE A 340 -3.69 8.78 17.00
C ILE A 340 -4.47 9.55 15.92
N ARG A 341 -5.40 8.89 15.22
CA ARG A 341 -6.23 9.53 14.19
C ARG A 341 -7.21 10.51 14.82
N LEU A 342 -7.93 10.08 15.85
CA LEU A 342 -8.82 10.95 16.61
C LEU A 342 -8.04 12.09 17.27
N PHE A 343 -6.83 11.82 17.77
CA PHE A 343 -5.96 12.86 18.35
C PHE A 343 -5.56 13.90 17.32
N ALA A 344 -5.15 13.50 16.13
CA ALA A 344 -4.79 14.42 15.03
C ALA A 344 -5.98 15.31 14.65
N SER A 345 -7.15 14.71 14.45
CA SER A 345 -8.40 15.41 14.14
C SER A 345 -8.76 16.43 15.22
N ASP A 346 -8.71 16.02 16.50
CA ASP A 346 -8.98 16.94 17.63
C ASP A 346 -8.00 18.11 17.71
N LEU A 347 -6.71 17.89 17.45
CA LEU A 347 -5.71 18.96 17.45
C LEU A 347 -5.96 19.94 16.30
N ILE A 348 -6.29 19.47 15.09
CA ILE A 348 -6.65 20.35 13.97
C ILE A 348 -7.92 21.15 14.32
N ALA A 349 -8.95 20.49 14.85
CA ALA A 349 -10.22 21.10 15.16
C ALA A 349 -10.11 22.16 16.28
N LYS A 350 -9.22 21.98 17.27
CA LYS A 350 -9.12 22.83 18.46
C LYS A 350 -7.97 23.83 18.42
N SER A 351 -7.07 23.75 17.42
CA SER A 351 -5.93 24.68 17.34
C SER A 351 -6.37 26.09 17.03
N GLU A 352 -5.88 27.05 17.82
CA GLU A 352 -6.02 28.50 17.58
C GLU A 352 -4.82 29.08 16.80
N SER A 353 -3.87 28.20 16.40
CA SER A 353 -2.65 28.60 15.69
C SER A 353 -2.76 28.38 14.19
N GLY A 354 -2.88 29.46 13.42
CA GLY A 354 -2.82 29.39 11.95
C GLY A 354 -1.51 28.80 11.42
N SER A 355 -0.40 28.96 12.15
CA SER A 355 0.87 28.31 11.81
C SER A 355 0.81 26.79 11.97
N PHE A 356 0.13 26.30 13.02
CA PHE A 356 -0.05 24.85 13.20
C PHE A 356 -0.89 24.26 12.07
N ILE A 357 -2.05 24.85 11.77
CA ILE A 357 -2.94 24.39 10.69
C ILE A 357 -2.24 24.42 9.34
N TYR A 358 -1.54 25.53 9.01
CA TYR A 358 -0.80 25.64 7.75
C TYR A 358 0.32 24.58 7.65
N ASN A 359 1.12 24.41 8.70
CA ASN A 359 2.22 23.45 8.68
C ASN A 359 1.72 22.02 8.64
N PHE A 360 0.55 21.74 9.26
CA PHE A 360 -0.09 20.42 9.13
C PHE A 360 -0.55 20.18 7.68
N TYR A 361 -1.20 21.16 7.08
CA TYR A 361 -1.60 21.09 5.67
C TYR A 361 -0.38 20.91 4.72
N ASP A 362 0.70 21.64 4.97
CA ASP A 362 1.93 21.54 4.17
C ASP A 362 2.63 20.18 4.34
N ALA A 363 2.64 19.63 5.56
CA ALA A 363 3.13 18.28 5.82
C ALA A 363 2.29 17.22 5.08
N LEU A 364 0.95 17.35 5.10
CA LEU A 364 0.06 16.49 4.31
C LEU A 364 0.38 16.56 2.81
N ARG A 365 0.61 17.77 2.26
CA ARG A 365 0.92 17.95 0.83
C ARG A 365 2.25 17.36 0.40
N SER A 366 3.17 17.20 1.31
CA SER A 366 4.56 16.86 1.00
C SER A 366 4.96 15.44 1.41
N VAL A 367 4.18 14.75 2.24
CA VAL A 367 4.50 13.37 2.64
C VAL A 367 4.45 12.43 1.43
N THR A 368 5.48 11.59 1.29
CA THR A 368 5.57 10.57 0.24
C THR A 368 5.39 9.19 0.86
N VAL A 369 4.40 8.44 0.38
CA VAL A 369 4.06 7.08 0.85
C VAL A 369 4.30 6.10 -0.29
N LEU A 370 5.21 5.17 -0.08
CA LEU A 370 5.56 4.12 -1.04
C LEU A 370 5.04 2.75 -0.59
N ASP A 371 4.44 2.02 -1.51
CA ASP A 371 4.32 0.56 -1.44
C ASP A 371 5.20 -0.08 -2.52
N PRO A 372 6.35 -0.70 -2.17
CA PRO A 372 7.30 -1.24 -3.14
C PRO A 372 6.86 -2.57 -3.77
N THR A 373 5.72 -3.13 -3.34
CA THR A 373 5.10 -4.38 -3.82
C THR A 373 3.59 -4.22 -3.83
N CYS A 374 3.12 -3.16 -4.52
CA CYS A 374 1.81 -2.58 -4.26
C CYS A 374 0.61 -3.46 -4.66
N GLY A 375 0.79 -4.48 -5.50
CA GLY A 375 -0.31 -5.29 -5.96
C GLY A 375 -1.44 -4.45 -6.54
N SER A 376 -2.67 -4.74 -6.12
CA SER A 376 -3.87 -3.96 -6.48
C SER A 376 -4.03 -2.64 -5.70
N GLY A 377 -3.01 -2.19 -4.98
CA GLY A 377 -2.97 -0.90 -4.29
C GLY A 377 -3.66 -0.86 -2.92
N ALA A 378 -3.78 -1.96 -2.20
CA ALA A 378 -4.50 -2.01 -0.92
C ALA A 378 -3.92 -1.04 0.13
N PHE A 379 -2.59 -0.95 0.25
CA PHE A 379 -1.94 -0.01 1.16
C PHE A 379 -2.03 1.44 0.69
N LEU A 380 -1.96 1.69 -0.63
CA LEU A 380 -2.14 3.03 -1.19
C LEU A 380 -3.56 3.55 -0.95
N PHE A 381 -4.54 2.66 -1.05
CA PHE A 381 -5.92 2.98 -0.76
C PHE A 381 -6.15 3.30 0.73
N ALA A 382 -5.54 2.53 1.63
CA ALA A 382 -5.57 2.81 3.06
C ALA A 382 -4.88 4.14 3.40
N ALA A 383 -3.72 4.44 2.79
CA ALA A 383 -3.05 5.72 2.95
C ALA A 383 -3.95 6.89 2.52
N MET A 384 -4.65 6.76 1.39
CA MET A 384 -5.60 7.76 0.92
C MET A 384 -6.74 7.98 1.94
N ASN A 385 -7.32 6.91 2.48
CA ASN A 385 -8.38 6.99 3.49
C ASN A 385 -7.91 7.59 4.84
N ILE A 386 -6.61 7.52 5.15
CA ILE A 386 -6.03 8.16 6.33
C ILE A 386 -5.79 9.66 6.09
N LEU A 387 -5.29 10.03 4.90
CA LEU A 387 -4.91 11.40 4.59
C LEU A 387 -6.12 12.30 4.29
N GLU A 388 -7.12 11.78 3.58
CA GLU A 388 -8.27 12.58 3.08
C GLU A 388 -9.00 13.35 4.17
N PRO A 389 -9.43 12.76 5.31
CA PRO A 389 -10.13 13.49 6.35
C PRO A 389 -9.29 14.61 6.95
N LEU A 390 -8.00 14.39 7.14
CA LEU A 390 -7.08 15.39 7.69
C LEU A 390 -6.85 16.56 6.72
N TYR A 391 -6.77 16.28 5.41
CA TYR A 391 -6.77 17.33 4.39
C TYR A 391 -8.03 18.18 4.48
N TYR A 392 -9.19 17.52 4.54
CA TYR A 392 -10.48 18.21 4.61
C TYR A 392 -10.58 19.08 5.87
N GLU A 393 -10.21 18.55 7.03
CA GLU A 393 -10.21 19.27 8.31
C GLU A 393 -9.27 20.48 8.26
N CYS A 394 -8.04 20.31 7.77
CA CYS A 394 -7.09 21.43 7.63
C CYS A 394 -7.65 22.51 6.69
N ILE A 395 -8.11 22.13 5.49
CA ILE A 395 -8.63 23.10 4.50
C ILE A 395 -9.84 23.86 5.06
N SER A 396 -10.73 23.17 5.77
CA SER A 396 -11.91 23.78 6.39
C SER A 396 -11.53 24.85 7.44
N ARG A 397 -10.37 24.68 8.10
CA ARG A 397 -9.88 25.62 9.12
C ARG A 397 -8.99 26.73 8.54
N LEU A 398 -8.40 26.55 7.34
CA LEU A 398 -7.51 27.58 6.76
C LEU A 398 -8.21 28.94 6.58
N ASP A 399 -9.50 28.97 6.26
CA ASP A 399 -10.22 30.23 6.04
C ASP A 399 -10.30 31.13 7.28
N GLU A 400 -10.22 30.54 8.47
CA GLU A 400 -10.19 31.27 9.74
C GLU A 400 -8.89 32.06 9.95
N PHE A 401 -7.81 31.70 9.23
CA PHE A 401 -6.46 32.24 9.37
C PHE A 401 -5.95 32.97 8.12
N LYS A 402 -6.84 33.43 7.25
CA LYS A 402 -6.52 34.07 5.95
C LYS A 402 -5.64 35.34 6.05
N ASP A 403 -5.50 35.90 7.24
CA ASP A 403 -4.57 37.03 7.50
C ASP A 403 -3.10 36.58 7.44
N ASN A 404 -2.82 35.29 7.55
CA ASN A 404 -1.48 34.74 7.35
C ASN A 404 -1.19 34.64 5.84
N PRO A 405 -0.10 35.27 5.32
CA PRO A 405 0.20 35.29 3.88
C PRO A 405 0.37 33.89 3.27
N LYS A 406 0.91 32.92 4.00
CA LYS A 406 1.08 31.55 3.55
C LYS A 406 -0.28 30.83 3.43
N VAL A 407 -1.15 31.02 4.41
CA VAL A 407 -2.51 30.50 4.41
C VAL A 407 -3.29 31.09 3.23
N LYS A 408 -3.21 32.41 3.04
CA LYS A 408 -3.86 33.09 1.92
C LYS A 408 -3.42 32.53 0.58
N ALA A 409 -2.12 32.36 0.37
CA ALA A 409 -1.59 31.79 -0.87
C ALA A 409 -2.10 30.35 -1.11
N ALA A 410 -2.18 29.52 -0.05
CA ALA A 410 -2.74 28.18 -0.15
C ALA A 410 -4.23 28.18 -0.50
N LEU A 411 -5.04 29.06 0.13
CA LEU A 411 -6.46 29.22 -0.17
C LEU A 411 -6.68 29.75 -1.59
N ASP A 412 -5.87 30.72 -2.04
CA ASP A 412 -5.93 31.23 -3.41
C ASP A 412 -5.64 30.12 -4.43
N GLU A 413 -4.65 29.25 -4.18
CA GLU A 413 -4.37 28.07 -5.01
C GLU A 413 -5.58 27.12 -5.06
N ILE A 414 -6.17 26.81 -3.90
CA ILE A 414 -7.33 25.92 -3.80
C ILE A 414 -8.54 26.53 -4.54
N ASN A 415 -8.85 27.81 -4.27
CA ASN A 415 -10.01 28.48 -4.84
C ASN A 415 -9.91 28.74 -6.35
N GLN A 416 -8.70 28.99 -6.88
CA GLN A 416 -8.48 29.19 -8.31
C GLN A 416 -8.65 27.90 -9.10
N LYS A 417 -8.17 26.76 -8.54
CA LYS A 417 -8.12 25.50 -9.25
C LYS A 417 -9.38 24.65 -9.10
N TYR A 418 -10.12 24.75 -8.00
CA TYR A 418 -11.17 23.77 -7.66
C TYR A 418 -12.39 24.38 -6.97
N ARG A 419 -13.12 25.22 -7.67
CA ARG A 419 -14.28 25.93 -7.14
C ARG A 419 -15.50 25.08 -6.81
N SER A 420 -15.62 23.86 -7.39
CA SER A 420 -16.88 23.10 -7.35
C SER A 420 -16.87 21.88 -6.43
N ASN A 421 -15.71 21.23 -6.20
CA ASN A 421 -15.66 20.00 -5.41
C ASN A 421 -14.34 19.83 -4.65
N ILE A 422 -14.36 20.15 -3.35
CA ILE A 422 -13.21 20.07 -2.47
C ILE A 422 -12.69 18.63 -2.29
N HIS A 423 -13.58 17.62 -2.22
CA HIS A 423 -13.16 16.23 -2.05
C HIS A 423 -12.42 15.72 -3.30
N TYR A 424 -12.86 16.11 -4.50
CA TYR A 424 -12.14 15.78 -5.73
C TYR A 424 -10.73 16.39 -5.72
N PHE A 425 -10.60 17.65 -5.33
CA PHE A 425 -9.30 18.31 -5.15
C PHE A 425 -8.40 17.56 -4.18
N ILE A 426 -8.94 17.15 -3.03
CA ILE A 426 -8.19 16.42 -2.00
C ILE A 426 -7.69 15.09 -2.57
N TYR A 427 -8.57 14.28 -3.17
CA TYR A 427 -8.16 13.00 -3.76
C TYR A 427 -7.12 13.17 -4.86
N LYS A 428 -7.31 14.15 -5.76
CA LYS A 428 -6.34 14.48 -6.82
C LYS A 428 -4.98 14.88 -6.23
N SER A 429 -4.98 15.68 -5.17
CA SER A 429 -3.75 16.09 -4.46
C SER A 429 -3.04 14.90 -3.83
N ILE A 430 -3.77 14.03 -3.13
CA ILE A 430 -3.22 12.82 -2.49
C ILE A 430 -2.60 11.90 -3.54
N ILE A 431 -3.33 11.58 -4.59
CA ILE A 431 -2.88 10.67 -5.64
C ILE A 431 -1.64 11.19 -6.36
N LEU A 432 -1.60 12.51 -6.67
CA LEU A 432 -0.48 13.09 -7.40
C LEU A 432 0.78 13.32 -6.56
N ARG A 433 0.60 13.61 -5.28
CA ARG A 433 1.69 14.08 -4.42
C ARG A 433 2.18 13.05 -3.43
N ASN A 434 1.26 12.23 -2.91
CA ASN A 434 1.55 11.40 -1.75
C ASN A 434 1.76 9.92 -2.08
N LEU A 435 1.06 9.37 -3.08
CA LEU A 435 1.01 7.93 -3.31
C LEU A 435 1.98 7.48 -4.40
N TYR A 436 2.79 6.49 -4.08
CA TYR A 436 3.75 5.86 -4.98
C TYR A 436 3.69 4.35 -4.82
N GLY A 437 3.71 3.63 -5.93
CA GLY A 437 3.64 2.17 -5.92
C GLY A 437 4.47 1.52 -7.01
N VAL A 438 5.08 0.40 -6.70
CA VAL A 438 5.79 -0.44 -7.68
C VAL A 438 5.33 -1.87 -7.55
N ASP A 439 5.08 -2.53 -8.67
CA ASP A 439 4.79 -3.97 -8.69
C ASP A 439 5.41 -4.61 -9.92
N LEU A 440 5.78 -5.88 -9.81
CA LEU A 440 6.33 -6.66 -10.93
C LEU A 440 5.27 -6.91 -12.01
N MET A 441 3.99 -6.92 -11.65
CA MET A 441 2.89 -7.25 -12.53
C MET A 441 2.21 -5.99 -13.08
N ALA A 442 2.22 -5.81 -14.39
CA ALA A 442 1.57 -4.70 -15.05
C ALA A 442 0.05 -4.65 -14.78
N GLU A 443 -0.60 -5.82 -14.78
CA GLU A 443 -2.04 -5.91 -14.48
C GLU A 443 -2.38 -5.42 -13.08
N ALA A 444 -1.53 -5.70 -12.08
CA ALA A 444 -1.74 -5.24 -10.71
C ALA A 444 -1.66 -3.72 -10.63
N THR A 445 -0.68 -3.10 -11.30
CA THR A 445 -0.53 -1.64 -11.32
C THR A 445 -1.71 -0.95 -12.01
N GLU A 446 -2.22 -1.53 -13.10
CA GLU A 446 -3.42 -0.98 -13.78
C GLU A 446 -4.67 -1.02 -12.90
N ILE A 447 -4.84 -2.08 -12.09
CA ILE A 447 -5.94 -2.14 -11.13
C ILE A 447 -5.75 -1.16 -9.98
N ALA A 448 -4.54 -0.98 -9.49
CA ALA A 448 -4.27 0.03 -8.47
C ALA A 448 -4.67 1.43 -8.98
N LYS A 449 -4.30 1.78 -10.22
CA LYS A 449 -4.71 3.04 -10.88
C LYS A 449 -6.23 3.15 -11.02
N LEU A 450 -6.86 2.09 -11.52
CA LEU A 450 -8.32 2.02 -11.70
C LEU A 450 -9.07 2.31 -10.39
N ARG A 451 -8.69 1.66 -9.30
CA ARG A 451 -9.32 1.84 -7.99
C ARG A 451 -9.17 3.26 -7.46
N LEU A 452 -7.98 3.86 -7.60
CA LEU A 452 -7.75 5.26 -7.21
C LEU A 452 -8.61 6.22 -8.02
N PHE A 453 -8.75 6.03 -9.33
CA PHE A 453 -9.60 6.86 -10.20
C PHE A 453 -11.09 6.72 -9.85
N LEU A 454 -11.57 5.50 -9.61
CA LEU A 454 -12.96 5.28 -9.20
C LEU A 454 -13.30 6.02 -7.89
N LYS A 455 -12.35 6.10 -6.95
CA LYS A 455 -12.54 6.87 -5.71
C LYS A 455 -12.68 8.36 -5.97
N MET A 456 -11.94 8.92 -6.94
CA MET A 456 -12.09 10.32 -7.34
C MET A 456 -13.45 10.58 -7.99
N VAL A 457 -13.86 9.71 -8.93
CA VAL A 457 -15.14 9.87 -9.62
C VAL A 457 -16.33 9.70 -8.66
N ALA A 458 -16.17 8.89 -7.61
CA ALA A 458 -17.22 8.63 -6.62
C ALA A 458 -17.77 9.91 -5.96
N VAL A 459 -16.92 10.92 -5.74
CA VAL A 459 -17.30 12.15 -5.02
C VAL A 459 -17.84 13.25 -5.93
N VAL A 460 -17.87 13.05 -7.25
CA VAL A 460 -18.40 14.03 -8.21
C VAL A 460 -19.82 13.66 -8.60
N ASP A 461 -20.77 14.56 -8.41
CA ASP A 461 -22.11 14.41 -8.95
C ASP A 461 -22.17 14.99 -10.36
N VAL A 462 -22.92 14.32 -11.26
CA VAL A 462 -23.04 14.72 -12.65
C VAL A 462 -23.82 16.03 -12.75
N ASP A 463 -23.21 17.04 -13.35
CA ASP A 463 -23.86 18.29 -13.68
C ASP A 463 -23.93 18.47 -15.22
N TYR A 464 -25.11 18.22 -15.79
CA TYR A 464 -25.34 18.36 -17.25
C TYR A 464 -25.26 19.81 -17.74
N ARG A 465 -25.16 20.81 -16.87
CA ARG A 465 -25.03 22.23 -17.23
C ARG A 465 -23.58 22.69 -17.24
N ALA A 466 -22.73 21.97 -16.52
CA ALA A 466 -21.31 22.27 -16.44
C ALA A 466 -20.54 21.69 -17.64
N ASP A 467 -19.41 22.29 -17.94
CA ASP A 467 -18.42 21.73 -18.87
C ASP A 467 -17.94 20.38 -18.33
N ASN A 468 -17.66 19.45 -19.26
CA ASN A 468 -17.22 18.09 -18.92
C ASN A 468 -18.10 17.37 -17.89
N LEU A 469 -19.40 17.66 -17.84
CA LEU A 469 -20.35 17.10 -16.87
C LEU A 469 -19.97 17.38 -15.41
N GLY A 470 -19.20 18.42 -15.12
CA GLY A 470 -18.72 18.78 -13.80
C GLY A 470 -17.52 17.95 -13.31
N LEU A 471 -16.96 17.10 -14.15
CA LEU A 471 -15.80 16.26 -13.84
C LEU A 471 -14.51 16.94 -14.35
N ASP A 472 -13.59 17.25 -13.42
CA ASP A 472 -12.23 17.61 -13.83
C ASP A 472 -11.50 16.38 -14.39
N PRO A 473 -10.60 16.54 -15.37
CA PRO A 473 -9.82 15.43 -15.90
C PRO A 473 -9.05 14.68 -14.82
N LEU A 474 -9.06 13.35 -14.91
CA LEU A 474 -8.29 12.51 -14.02
C LEU A 474 -6.79 12.81 -14.16
N PRO A 475 -6.02 12.74 -13.07
CA PRO A 475 -4.58 12.94 -13.14
C PRO A 475 -3.90 11.79 -13.89
N ASP A 476 -2.81 12.09 -14.55
CA ASP A 476 -1.92 11.06 -15.07
C ASP A 476 -0.99 10.57 -13.95
N ILE A 477 -1.11 9.30 -13.56
CA ILE A 477 -0.37 8.69 -12.47
C ILE A 477 0.60 7.59 -12.95
N ASP A 478 0.89 7.55 -14.25
CA ASP A 478 1.80 6.58 -14.83
C ASP A 478 3.23 6.69 -14.27
N PHE A 479 3.59 7.85 -13.75
CA PHE A 479 4.88 8.08 -13.07
C PHE A 479 4.85 7.90 -11.56
N ASN A 480 3.69 7.64 -10.97
CA ASN A 480 3.53 7.37 -9.54
C ASN A 480 3.36 5.88 -9.26
N ILE A 481 2.60 5.18 -10.12
CA ILE A 481 2.34 3.74 -10.02
C ILE A 481 3.03 3.06 -11.21
N ARG A 482 4.09 2.32 -10.93
CA ARG A 482 5.04 1.82 -11.94
C ARG A 482 5.09 0.29 -11.94
N CYS A 483 5.33 -0.27 -13.12
CA CYS A 483 5.63 -1.70 -13.28
C CYS A 483 7.13 -1.92 -13.35
N GLY A 484 7.65 -2.87 -12.56
CA GLY A 484 9.06 -3.25 -12.56
C GLY A 484 9.46 -4.09 -11.35
N ASN A 485 10.66 -4.66 -11.39
CA ASN A 485 11.19 -5.50 -10.32
C ASN A 485 11.86 -4.62 -9.25
N THR A 486 11.21 -4.47 -8.12
CA THR A 486 11.68 -3.72 -6.95
C THR A 486 13.11 -4.08 -6.52
N LEU A 487 13.50 -5.33 -6.72
CA LEU A 487 14.78 -5.87 -6.24
C LEU A 487 15.93 -5.76 -7.24
N VAL A 488 15.63 -5.51 -8.52
CA VAL A 488 16.63 -5.45 -9.59
C VAL A 488 16.69 -4.04 -10.15
N GLY A 489 17.85 -3.40 -10.07
CA GLY A 489 18.08 -2.02 -10.49
C GLY A 489 18.80 -1.21 -9.40
N TYR A 490 19.28 -0.04 -9.76
CA TYR A 490 19.95 0.88 -8.84
C TYR A 490 18.94 1.64 -7.97
N ALA A 491 19.10 1.55 -6.65
CA ALA A 491 18.26 2.25 -5.69
C ALA A 491 18.61 3.74 -5.59
N ASN A 492 19.91 4.05 -5.60
CA ASN A 492 20.44 5.39 -5.44
C ASN A 492 21.80 5.53 -6.15
N GLU A 493 22.35 6.72 -6.12
CA GLU A 493 23.63 7.04 -6.75
C GLU A 493 24.81 6.24 -6.15
N LYS A 494 24.74 5.92 -4.86
CA LYS A 494 25.81 5.14 -4.18
C LYS A 494 25.91 3.73 -4.75
N GLU A 495 24.82 3.10 -5.13
CA GLU A 495 24.85 1.77 -5.77
C GLU A 495 25.50 1.85 -7.16
N ILE A 496 25.28 2.95 -7.91
CA ILE A 496 25.98 3.18 -9.19
C ILE A 496 27.49 3.39 -8.94
N GLU A 497 27.86 4.19 -7.95
CA GLU A 497 29.26 4.44 -7.59
C GLU A 497 29.99 3.16 -7.16
N GLN A 498 29.33 2.33 -6.36
CA GLN A 498 29.89 1.03 -5.95
C GLN A 498 30.13 0.11 -7.14
N ASP A 499 29.20 0.07 -8.09
CA ASP A 499 29.38 -0.72 -9.31
C ASP A 499 30.53 -0.19 -10.19
N LEU A 500 30.72 1.13 -10.24
CA LEU A 500 31.79 1.78 -10.97
C LEU A 500 33.16 1.74 -10.27
N SER A 501 33.22 1.44 -8.97
CA SER A 501 34.45 1.46 -8.17
C SER A 501 35.45 0.35 -8.49
N HIS A 502 35.07 -0.67 -9.25
CA HIS A 502 35.88 -1.82 -9.62
C HIS A 502 36.59 -1.61 -10.98
N ALA A 503 37.31 -0.49 -11.13
CA ALA A 503 38.14 -0.26 -12.31
C ALA A 503 39.43 -1.10 -12.27
N SER A 504 39.77 -1.74 -13.38
CA SER A 504 41.00 -2.56 -13.51
C SER A 504 42.21 -1.72 -13.92
N ASP A 505 42.00 -0.56 -14.53
CA ASP A 505 43.03 0.35 -15.01
C ASP A 505 42.54 1.81 -15.10
N ILE A 506 43.47 2.75 -15.38
CA ILE A 506 43.23 4.18 -15.44
C ILE A 506 42.23 4.55 -16.57
N LEU A 507 42.27 3.83 -17.70
CA LEU A 507 41.36 4.10 -18.81
C LEU A 507 39.91 3.73 -18.43
N GLN A 508 39.73 2.63 -17.73
CA GLN A 508 38.42 2.24 -17.21
C GLN A 508 37.92 3.18 -16.11
N GLU A 509 38.83 3.71 -15.27
CA GLU A 509 38.50 4.72 -14.28
C GLU A 509 38.00 6.02 -14.93
N LEU A 510 38.66 6.51 -15.97
CA LEU A 510 38.23 7.66 -16.75
C LEU A 510 36.86 7.42 -17.44
N ALA A 511 36.69 6.26 -18.08
CA ALA A 511 35.43 5.90 -18.71
C ALA A 511 34.27 5.80 -17.68
N ASN A 512 34.52 5.27 -16.50
CA ASN A 512 33.56 5.22 -15.40
C ASN A 512 33.20 6.63 -14.89
N GLN A 513 34.18 7.56 -14.82
CA GLN A 513 33.88 8.93 -14.43
C GLN A 513 33.04 9.67 -15.48
N GLU A 514 33.38 9.52 -16.78
CA GLU A 514 32.57 10.08 -17.87
C GLU A 514 31.14 9.51 -17.89
N PHE A 515 30.99 8.22 -17.60
CA PHE A 515 29.69 7.57 -17.47
C PHE A 515 28.89 8.19 -16.33
N LYS A 516 29.49 8.36 -15.14
CA LYS A 516 28.86 8.96 -13.97
C LYS A 516 28.38 10.39 -14.26
N ASP A 517 29.25 11.24 -14.81
CA ASP A 517 28.94 12.64 -15.11
C ASP A 517 27.76 12.74 -16.13
N ARG A 518 27.76 11.85 -17.14
CA ARG A 518 26.67 11.77 -18.11
C ARG A 518 25.36 11.35 -17.47
N ILE A 519 25.34 10.30 -16.64
CA ILE A 519 24.14 9.82 -15.97
C ILE A 519 23.58 10.89 -15.04
N GLU A 520 24.41 11.60 -14.29
CA GLU A 520 23.99 12.69 -13.41
C GLU A 520 23.33 13.82 -14.20
N GLN A 521 23.90 14.21 -15.34
CA GLN A 521 23.32 15.23 -16.23
C GLN A 521 21.98 14.78 -16.82
N GLU A 522 21.86 13.50 -17.23
CA GLU A 522 20.61 12.93 -17.74
C GLU A 522 19.53 12.91 -16.65
N MET A 523 19.85 12.50 -15.42
CA MET A 523 18.94 12.50 -14.28
C MET A 523 18.43 13.91 -13.95
N GLN A 524 19.31 14.93 -13.95
CA GLN A 524 18.92 16.32 -13.77
C GLN A 524 17.96 16.80 -14.86
N THR A 525 18.19 16.38 -16.11
CA THR A 525 17.33 16.73 -17.25
C THR A 525 15.96 16.06 -17.12
N VAL A 526 15.91 14.77 -16.75
CA VAL A 526 14.67 14.05 -16.46
C VAL A 526 13.90 14.76 -15.35
N ALA A 527 14.59 15.17 -14.26
CA ALA A 527 13.96 15.91 -13.17
C ALA A 527 13.35 17.26 -13.60
N ALA A 528 14.01 17.98 -14.50
CA ALA A 528 13.47 19.23 -15.05
C ALA A 528 12.22 18.97 -15.92
N THR A 529 12.28 17.96 -16.78
CA THR A 529 11.15 17.55 -17.63
C THR A 529 9.95 17.07 -16.78
N TYR A 530 10.22 16.34 -15.70
CA TYR A 530 9.17 15.89 -14.77
C TYR A 530 8.48 17.06 -14.04
N ARG A 531 9.23 18.09 -13.63
CA ARG A 531 8.65 19.31 -13.04
C ARG A 531 7.72 20.02 -14.01
N GLU A 532 8.12 20.14 -15.28
CA GLU A 532 7.28 20.74 -16.32
C GLU A 532 6.04 19.91 -16.61
N PHE A 533 6.17 18.60 -16.72
CA PHE A 533 5.03 17.69 -16.83
C PHE A 533 4.04 17.88 -15.68
N LYS A 534 4.52 17.90 -14.43
CA LYS A 534 3.67 18.15 -13.23
C LYS A 534 2.99 19.53 -13.27
N ARG A 535 3.68 20.55 -13.73
CA ARG A 535 3.12 21.90 -13.87
C ARG A 535 1.96 21.88 -14.90
N LEU A 536 2.19 21.29 -16.06
CA LEU A 536 1.18 21.20 -17.13
C LEU A 536 -0.01 20.33 -16.72
N GLN A 537 0.18 19.32 -15.90
CA GLN A 537 -0.88 18.47 -15.39
C GLN A 537 -1.95 19.22 -14.56
N LEU A 538 -1.59 20.37 -13.99
CA LEU A 538 -2.52 21.22 -13.24
C LEU A 538 -3.36 22.15 -14.14
N VAL A 539 -2.99 22.30 -15.42
CA VAL A 539 -3.62 23.20 -16.40
C VAL A 539 -3.98 22.48 -17.71
N GLN A 540 -4.26 21.18 -17.62
CA GLN A 540 -4.41 20.28 -18.78
C GLN A 540 -5.45 20.72 -19.82
N GLU A 541 -6.58 21.29 -19.38
CA GLU A 541 -7.67 21.66 -20.29
C GLU A 541 -7.27 22.74 -21.27
N GLU A 542 -6.46 23.70 -20.83
CA GLU A 542 -6.00 24.83 -21.63
C GLU A 542 -4.80 24.46 -22.52
N HIS A 543 -3.97 23.49 -22.09
CA HIS A 543 -2.67 23.15 -22.70
C HIS A 543 -2.54 21.65 -23.04
N PHE A 544 -3.59 21.03 -23.53
CA PHE A 544 -3.63 19.59 -23.79
C PHE A 544 -2.51 19.05 -24.70
N ALA A 545 -2.22 19.76 -25.79
CA ALA A 545 -1.16 19.37 -26.74
C ALA A 545 0.23 19.44 -26.07
N GLU A 546 0.50 20.51 -25.32
CA GLU A 546 1.75 20.72 -24.59
C GLU A 546 1.92 19.67 -23.49
N PHE A 547 0.83 19.34 -22.77
CA PHE A 547 0.81 18.27 -21.77
C PHE A 547 1.17 16.89 -22.38
N LYS A 548 0.53 16.51 -23.50
CA LYS A 548 0.86 15.26 -24.20
C LYS A 548 2.30 15.22 -24.69
N GLN A 549 2.81 16.34 -25.20
CA GLN A 549 4.21 16.46 -25.64
C GLN A 549 5.16 16.30 -24.44
N ALA A 550 4.90 16.97 -23.32
CA ALA A 550 5.72 16.87 -22.11
C ALA A 550 5.72 15.43 -21.54
N LYS A 551 4.56 14.74 -21.55
CA LYS A 551 4.46 13.33 -21.18
C LYS A 551 5.34 12.44 -22.06
N ALA A 552 5.24 12.60 -23.39
CA ALA A 552 6.01 11.81 -24.34
C ALA A 552 7.52 12.07 -24.22
N GLU A 553 7.93 13.32 -24.04
CA GLU A 553 9.33 13.69 -23.82
C GLU A 553 9.88 13.08 -22.54
N LEU A 554 9.14 13.17 -21.43
CA LEU A 554 9.53 12.57 -20.15
C LEU A 554 9.68 11.06 -20.29
N GLN A 555 8.72 10.38 -20.92
CA GLN A 555 8.76 8.94 -21.11
C GLN A 555 9.98 8.52 -21.96
N ASN A 556 10.26 9.24 -23.05
CA ASN A 556 11.41 8.95 -23.90
C ASN A 556 12.74 9.12 -23.16
N ARG A 557 12.90 10.18 -22.38
CA ARG A 557 14.10 10.42 -21.57
C ARG A 557 14.29 9.34 -20.50
N LEU A 558 13.22 8.97 -19.79
CA LEU A 558 13.26 7.89 -18.82
C LEU A 558 13.61 6.56 -19.47
N ASN A 559 13.05 6.24 -20.63
CA ASN A 559 13.36 5.01 -21.35
C ASN A 559 14.84 4.95 -21.74
N THR A 560 15.40 6.05 -22.25
CA THR A 560 16.82 6.16 -22.62
C THR A 560 17.72 5.99 -21.41
N LEU A 561 17.41 6.66 -20.30
CA LEU A 561 18.18 6.55 -19.05
C LEU A 561 18.12 5.14 -18.48
N ASN A 562 16.93 4.54 -18.44
CA ASN A 562 16.74 3.18 -17.96
C ASN A 562 17.48 2.14 -18.84
N ASP A 563 17.48 2.30 -20.17
CA ASP A 563 18.25 1.43 -21.07
C ASP A 563 19.76 1.54 -20.76
N THR A 564 20.26 2.76 -20.60
CA THR A 564 21.67 3.02 -20.27
C THR A 564 22.08 2.35 -18.95
N LEU A 565 21.27 2.53 -17.90
CA LEU A 565 21.50 1.91 -16.58
C LEU A 565 21.35 0.39 -16.61
N SER A 566 20.38 -0.13 -17.38
CA SER A 566 20.17 -1.57 -17.53
C SER A 566 21.30 -2.27 -18.26
N ARG A 567 21.87 -1.65 -19.30
CA ARG A 567 23.07 -2.16 -20.01
C ARG A 567 24.26 -2.25 -19.06
N ARG A 568 24.46 -1.23 -18.23
CA ARG A 568 25.50 -1.24 -17.23
C ARG A 568 25.31 -2.36 -16.20
N LEU A 569 24.09 -2.48 -15.64
CA LEU A 569 23.75 -3.51 -14.67
C LEU A 569 23.87 -4.93 -15.25
N PHE A 570 23.52 -5.11 -16.52
CA PHE A 570 23.71 -6.38 -17.24
C PHE A 570 25.17 -6.77 -17.30
N ILE A 571 26.06 -5.84 -17.72
CA ILE A 571 27.51 -6.09 -17.76
C ILE A 571 28.05 -6.41 -16.37
N ALA A 572 27.65 -5.66 -15.35
CA ALA A 572 28.07 -5.88 -13.96
C ALA A 572 27.65 -7.26 -13.42
N THR A 573 26.48 -7.75 -13.87
CA THR A 573 25.90 -9.01 -13.37
C THR A 573 26.37 -10.23 -14.15
N LYS A 574 26.50 -10.13 -15.47
CA LYS A 574 26.78 -11.26 -16.38
C LYS A 574 28.19 -11.22 -17.02
N GLY A 575 28.89 -10.09 -16.89
CA GLY A 575 30.11 -9.80 -17.66
C GLY A 575 29.78 -9.31 -19.07
N ASP A 576 30.81 -8.85 -19.79
CA ASP A 576 30.65 -8.42 -21.19
C ASP A 576 30.72 -9.63 -22.14
N PRO A 577 29.62 -10.00 -22.83
CA PRO A 577 29.61 -11.14 -23.74
C PRO A 577 30.21 -10.84 -25.12
N GLY A 578 30.71 -9.61 -25.35
CA GLY A 578 31.17 -9.11 -26.64
C GLY A 578 30.08 -8.68 -27.61
N GLU A 579 30.44 -7.83 -28.60
CA GLU A 579 29.47 -7.11 -29.46
C GLU A 579 28.43 -8.03 -30.13
N LEU A 580 28.82 -9.17 -30.65
CA LEU A 580 27.91 -10.08 -31.39
C LEU A 580 26.80 -10.71 -30.53
N MET A 581 27.09 -10.99 -29.27
CA MET A 581 26.16 -11.67 -28.37
C MET A 581 25.47 -10.73 -27.40
N PHE A 582 25.90 -9.47 -27.33
CA PHE A 582 25.40 -8.52 -26.35
C PHE A 582 23.88 -8.30 -26.47
N GLN A 583 23.41 -7.90 -27.65
CA GLN A 583 22.03 -7.51 -27.82
C GLN A 583 21.01 -8.65 -27.55
N PRO A 584 21.17 -9.87 -28.10
CA PRO A 584 20.26 -10.97 -27.81
C PRO A 584 20.22 -11.37 -26.33
N LEU A 585 21.38 -11.44 -25.67
CA LEU A 585 21.46 -11.81 -24.26
C LEU A 585 20.92 -10.69 -23.35
N PHE A 586 21.11 -9.44 -23.73
CA PHE A 586 20.58 -8.28 -23.02
C PHE A 586 19.04 -8.24 -23.10
N GLU A 587 18.46 -8.47 -24.27
CA GLU A 587 16.99 -8.52 -24.44
C GLU A 587 16.36 -9.68 -23.62
N GLU A 588 16.98 -10.87 -23.64
CA GLU A 588 16.55 -11.99 -22.80
C GLU A 588 16.65 -11.66 -21.31
N TRP A 589 17.72 -10.99 -20.91
CA TRP A 589 17.91 -10.55 -19.52
C TRP A 589 16.88 -9.49 -19.12
N LEU A 590 16.61 -8.49 -19.96
CA LEU A 590 15.57 -7.49 -19.72
C LEU A 590 14.21 -8.14 -19.53
N ALA A 591 13.84 -9.06 -20.42
CA ALA A 591 12.55 -9.76 -20.40
C ALA A 591 12.36 -10.64 -19.15
N SER A 592 13.44 -11.13 -18.56
CA SER A 592 13.39 -12.00 -17.37
C SER A 592 13.55 -11.22 -16.05
N HIS A 593 14.35 -10.18 -16.02
CA HIS A 593 14.72 -9.45 -14.79
C HIS A 593 13.84 -8.24 -14.52
N HIS A 594 13.23 -7.63 -15.54
CA HIS A 594 12.38 -6.43 -15.45
C HIS A 594 13.00 -5.32 -14.57
N PRO A 595 14.24 -4.87 -14.84
CA PRO A 595 14.96 -3.97 -13.93
C PRO A 595 14.18 -2.67 -13.70
N PHE A 596 14.21 -2.18 -12.47
CA PHE A 596 13.58 -0.93 -12.05
C PHE A 596 14.62 -0.05 -11.34
N HIS A 597 15.05 1.00 -12.01
CA HIS A 597 16.06 1.92 -11.47
C HIS A 597 15.40 3.03 -10.68
N TRP A 598 15.28 2.84 -9.37
CA TRP A 598 14.65 3.78 -8.43
C TRP A 598 15.24 5.19 -8.53
N VAL A 599 16.57 5.28 -8.70
CA VAL A 599 17.30 6.54 -8.86
C VAL A 599 16.86 7.32 -10.10
N ALA A 600 16.46 6.66 -11.17
CA ALA A 600 15.96 7.30 -12.39
C ALA A 600 14.48 7.64 -12.30
N GLU A 601 13.67 6.65 -11.89
CA GLU A 601 12.21 6.75 -11.88
C GLU A 601 11.69 7.72 -10.81
N PHE A 602 12.36 7.81 -9.66
CA PHE A 602 11.97 8.68 -8.53
C PHE A 602 13.09 9.62 -8.09
N TYR A 603 13.89 10.12 -9.04
CA TYR A 603 15.07 10.94 -8.79
C TYR A 603 14.82 12.09 -7.81
N GLN A 604 13.70 12.82 -7.98
CA GLN A 604 13.38 13.96 -7.10
C GLN A 604 13.15 13.55 -5.64
N ILE A 605 12.63 12.35 -5.40
CA ILE A 605 12.42 11.82 -4.04
C ILE A 605 13.72 11.28 -3.48
N ILE A 606 14.42 10.46 -4.27
CA ILE A 606 15.66 9.81 -3.82
C ILE A 606 16.79 10.83 -3.60
N HIS A 607 17.04 11.71 -4.57
CA HIS A 607 18.08 12.74 -4.48
C HIS A 607 17.62 13.96 -3.69
N GLY A 608 16.40 14.47 -3.95
CA GLY A 608 15.91 15.72 -3.36
C GLY A 608 15.52 15.61 -1.89
N ASN A 609 14.86 14.51 -1.49
CA ASN A 609 14.38 14.29 -0.11
C ASN A 609 15.23 13.25 0.64
N GLY A 610 16.21 12.63 0.01
CA GLY A 610 17.00 11.54 0.58
C GLY A 610 16.25 10.23 0.72
N GLY A 611 15.10 10.06 0.07
CA GLY A 611 14.26 8.89 0.08
C GLY A 611 12.78 9.18 0.36
N PHE A 612 11.97 8.11 0.44
CA PHE A 612 10.55 8.19 0.77
C PHE A 612 10.33 8.40 2.27
N ASP A 613 9.31 9.14 2.61
CA ASP A 613 8.98 9.46 4.01
C ASP A 613 8.36 8.27 4.75
N VAL A 614 7.49 7.53 4.07
CA VAL A 614 6.81 6.34 4.62
C VAL A 614 6.85 5.23 3.59
N ILE A 615 7.25 4.03 4.02
CA ILE A 615 7.19 2.82 3.20
C ILE A 615 6.32 1.80 3.92
N ILE A 616 5.27 1.33 3.25
CA ILE A 616 4.32 0.35 3.78
C ILE A 616 4.07 -0.74 2.74
N GLY A 617 3.80 -1.98 3.18
CA GLY A 617 3.54 -3.03 2.21
C GLY A 617 3.38 -4.43 2.78
N ASN A 618 3.09 -5.35 1.89
CA ASN A 618 3.07 -6.80 2.13
C ASN A 618 3.99 -7.49 1.11
N PRO A 619 5.29 -7.65 1.42
CA PRO A 619 6.25 -8.22 0.49
C PRO A 619 5.99 -9.70 0.21
N PRO A 620 6.44 -10.26 -0.93
CA PRO A 620 6.17 -11.64 -1.30
C PRO A 620 6.88 -12.66 -0.39
N TYR A 621 6.14 -13.63 0.17
CA TYR A 621 6.68 -14.69 1.05
C TYR A 621 7.18 -15.89 0.24
N VAL A 622 8.19 -15.67 -0.59
CA VAL A 622 8.73 -16.66 -1.54
C VAL A 622 10.20 -16.94 -1.24
N GLY A 623 10.55 -18.20 -1.16
CA GLY A 623 11.94 -18.61 -1.06
C GLY A 623 12.68 -18.41 -2.39
N TYR A 624 13.76 -17.67 -2.38
CA TYR A 624 14.53 -17.29 -3.56
C TYR A 624 15.15 -18.48 -4.30
N THR A 625 15.67 -19.45 -3.54
CA THR A 625 16.30 -20.67 -4.09
C THR A 625 15.36 -21.89 -4.11
N ARG A 626 14.16 -21.75 -3.51
CA ARG A 626 13.20 -22.85 -3.44
C ARG A 626 12.53 -23.08 -4.80
N LYS A 627 12.64 -24.31 -5.31
CA LYS A 627 11.96 -24.69 -6.55
C LYS A 627 10.45 -24.70 -6.39
N ASN A 628 9.78 -24.12 -7.35
CA ASN A 628 8.34 -24.16 -7.47
C ASN A 628 7.89 -25.63 -7.76
N LYS A 629 6.89 -26.12 -7.05
CA LYS A 629 6.44 -27.51 -7.17
C LYS A 629 5.78 -27.83 -8.52
N GLN A 630 5.24 -26.83 -9.23
CA GLN A 630 4.56 -27.01 -10.50
C GLN A 630 5.52 -26.85 -11.68
N THR A 631 6.36 -25.83 -11.66
CA THR A 631 7.29 -25.50 -12.75
C THR A 631 8.66 -26.13 -12.59
N GLY A 632 9.03 -26.54 -11.37
CA GLY A 632 10.36 -27.04 -11.04
C GLY A 632 11.46 -25.96 -11.00
N VAL A 633 11.13 -24.70 -11.30
CA VAL A 633 12.05 -23.57 -11.42
C VAL A 633 12.08 -22.78 -10.13
N ALA A 634 13.24 -22.32 -9.68
CA ALA A 634 13.39 -21.39 -8.57
C ALA A 634 13.41 -19.93 -9.05
N VAL A 635 13.08 -18.98 -8.15
CA VAL A 635 13.10 -17.55 -8.52
C VAL A 635 14.48 -17.10 -8.98
N CYS A 636 15.55 -17.59 -8.32
CA CYS A 636 16.94 -17.30 -8.70
C CYS A 636 17.34 -17.86 -10.09
N GLU A 637 16.57 -18.78 -10.65
CA GLU A 637 16.74 -19.27 -12.02
C GLU A 637 16.02 -18.39 -13.05
N ILE A 638 15.01 -17.59 -12.58
CA ILE A 638 14.28 -16.64 -13.42
C ILE A 638 15.01 -15.31 -13.50
N TYR A 639 15.34 -14.72 -12.33
CA TYR A 639 16.09 -13.49 -12.25
C TYR A 639 17.07 -13.49 -11.06
N GLN A 640 18.18 -12.80 -11.22
CA GLN A 640 19.20 -12.62 -10.20
C GLN A 640 19.05 -11.25 -9.54
N VAL A 641 18.95 -11.22 -8.20
CA VAL A 641 19.10 -9.97 -7.44
C VAL A 641 20.57 -9.58 -7.32
N PRO A 642 20.90 -8.29 -7.17
CA PRO A 642 22.27 -7.84 -6.94
C PRO A 642 22.94 -8.53 -5.74
N ASN A 643 24.21 -8.87 -5.86
CA ASN A 643 24.99 -9.50 -4.78
C ASN A 643 25.28 -8.57 -3.59
N SER A 644 24.91 -7.30 -3.68
CA SER A 644 25.10 -6.29 -2.64
C SER A 644 24.15 -6.43 -1.44
N TYR A 645 23.12 -7.27 -1.53
CA TYR A 645 22.20 -7.48 -0.41
C TYR A 645 22.85 -8.25 0.74
N SER A 646 22.90 -7.64 1.94
CA SER A 646 23.36 -8.29 3.16
C SER A 646 22.44 -9.44 3.59
N THR A 647 21.15 -9.36 3.26
CA THR A 647 20.14 -10.38 3.55
C THR A 647 20.11 -11.54 2.56
N LEU A 648 21.01 -11.58 1.57
CA LEU A 648 21.06 -12.65 0.56
C LEU A 648 21.11 -14.08 1.17
N PRO A 649 21.82 -14.33 2.29
CA PRO A 649 21.83 -15.64 2.95
C PRO A 649 20.47 -16.12 3.45
N THR A 650 19.53 -15.20 3.71
CA THR A 650 18.16 -15.55 4.13
C THR A 650 17.39 -16.30 3.04
N SER A 651 17.81 -16.14 1.80
CA SER A 651 17.18 -16.76 0.62
C SER A 651 15.66 -16.54 0.56
N ASN A 652 15.19 -15.32 0.87
CA ASN A 652 13.78 -15.01 0.87
C ASN A 652 13.48 -13.59 0.38
N LEU A 653 12.49 -13.46 -0.53
CA LEU A 653 12.19 -12.18 -1.18
C LEU A 653 11.73 -11.10 -0.21
N TYR A 654 10.95 -11.43 0.83
CA TYR A 654 10.53 -10.40 1.80
C TYR A 654 11.72 -9.78 2.55
N ALA A 655 12.78 -10.55 2.82
CA ALA A 655 13.97 -10.02 3.47
C ALA A 655 14.71 -9.03 2.55
N PHE A 656 14.83 -9.37 1.27
CA PHE A 656 15.42 -8.46 0.27
C PHE A 656 14.59 -7.20 0.09
N THR A 657 13.24 -7.32 0.10
CA THR A 657 12.34 -6.17 0.00
C THR A 657 12.48 -5.23 1.21
N ILE A 658 12.65 -5.77 2.42
CA ILE A 658 12.89 -4.96 3.63
C ILE A 658 14.23 -4.23 3.52
N GLU A 659 15.30 -4.90 3.07
CA GLU A 659 16.60 -4.27 2.87
C GLU A 659 16.55 -3.19 1.79
N ARG A 660 15.90 -3.45 0.65
CA ARG A 660 15.66 -2.44 -0.39
C ARG A 660 14.88 -1.25 0.16
N SER A 661 13.83 -1.49 0.94
CA SER A 661 13.04 -0.44 1.58
C SER A 661 13.87 0.38 2.57
N ASN A 662 14.77 -0.24 3.32
CA ASN A 662 15.70 0.47 4.21
C ASN A 662 16.70 1.38 3.45
N ILE A 663 16.99 1.08 2.18
CA ILE A 663 17.81 1.93 1.32
C ILE A 663 17.00 3.10 0.75
N LEU A 664 15.73 2.85 0.42
CA LEU A 664 14.84 3.81 -0.23
C LEU A 664 14.18 4.81 0.73
N ILE A 665 14.17 4.50 2.03
CA ILE A 665 13.53 5.34 3.05
C ILE A 665 14.43 6.52 3.44
N SER A 666 13.84 7.68 3.69
CA SER A 666 14.55 8.87 4.19
C SER A 666 15.12 8.66 5.61
N SER A 667 16.06 9.50 6.01
CA SER A 667 16.76 9.37 7.31
C SER A 667 15.84 9.55 8.53
N VAL A 668 14.64 10.09 8.36
CA VAL A 668 13.61 10.26 9.40
C VAL A 668 12.34 9.50 9.08
N GLY A 669 12.39 8.64 8.08
CA GLY A 669 11.23 7.93 7.56
C GLY A 669 10.72 6.81 8.47
N LYS A 670 9.54 6.29 8.14
CA LYS A 670 8.89 5.19 8.87
C LYS A 670 8.55 4.03 7.94
N LEU A 671 8.89 2.83 8.39
CA LEU A 671 8.71 1.58 7.63
C LEU A 671 7.71 0.68 8.35
N GLY A 672 6.70 0.18 7.65
CA GLY A 672 5.73 -0.76 8.22
C GLY A 672 5.34 -1.87 7.25
N MET A 673 5.52 -3.14 7.64
CA MET A 673 5.16 -4.27 6.78
C MET A 673 4.59 -5.44 7.59
N ILE A 674 3.84 -6.30 6.90
CA ILE A 674 3.40 -7.59 7.41
C ILE A 674 4.24 -8.70 6.80
N ILE A 675 4.81 -9.58 7.62
CA ILE A 675 5.78 -10.61 7.21
C ILE A 675 5.60 -11.90 8.04
N PRO A 676 6.16 -13.03 7.59
CA PRO A 676 6.17 -14.25 8.39
C PRO A 676 6.91 -14.10 9.73
N ILE A 677 6.41 -14.77 10.77
CA ILE A 677 7.05 -14.78 12.11
C ILE A 677 8.49 -15.32 12.07
N SER A 678 8.82 -16.17 11.08
CA SER A 678 10.17 -16.71 10.88
C SER A 678 11.24 -15.62 10.74
N ALA A 679 10.87 -14.44 10.26
CA ALA A 679 11.75 -13.27 10.17
C ALA A 679 12.45 -12.95 11.52
N PHE A 680 11.77 -13.20 12.64
CA PHE A 680 12.24 -12.83 13.98
C PHE A 680 12.69 -14.00 14.87
N ALA A 681 12.60 -15.25 14.37
CA ALA A 681 12.79 -16.42 15.22
C ALA A 681 13.56 -17.57 14.57
N ASN A 682 14.00 -17.42 13.35
CA ASN A 682 14.69 -18.48 12.61
C ASN A 682 16.17 -18.11 12.40
N ASP A 683 17.08 -19.06 12.62
CA ASP A 683 18.51 -18.90 12.37
C ASP A 683 18.82 -18.51 10.93
N SER A 684 18.06 -19.06 9.97
CA SER A 684 18.20 -18.69 8.55
C SER A 684 17.84 -17.22 8.23
N MET A 685 17.27 -16.48 9.19
CA MET A 685 16.91 -15.07 9.06
C MET A 685 17.80 -14.14 9.91
N LEU A 686 18.95 -14.65 10.36
CA LEU A 686 19.84 -13.88 11.24
C LEU A 686 20.28 -12.56 10.61
N GLU A 687 20.64 -12.55 9.34
CA GLU A 687 21.06 -11.32 8.62
C GLU A 687 19.94 -10.27 8.58
N LEU A 688 18.68 -10.71 8.40
CA LEU A 688 17.54 -9.80 8.48
C LEU A 688 17.37 -9.25 9.91
N GLN A 689 17.54 -10.07 10.93
CA GLN A 689 17.45 -9.63 12.33
C GLN A 689 18.57 -8.66 12.70
N LEU A 690 19.77 -8.85 12.16
CA LEU A 690 20.89 -7.91 12.29
C LEU A 690 20.56 -6.56 11.61
N LEU A 691 19.90 -6.58 10.45
CA LEU A 691 19.44 -5.36 9.79
C LEU A 691 18.48 -4.57 10.69
N PHE A 692 17.51 -5.23 11.33
CA PHE A 692 16.63 -4.60 12.30
C PHE A 692 17.39 -3.98 13.47
N LYS A 693 18.39 -4.69 14.00
CA LYS A 693 19.17 -4.25 15.17
C LYS A 693 20.16 -3.13 14.87
N GLN A 694 20.64 -3.01 13.64
CA GLN A 694 21.74 -2.12 13.27
C GLN A 694 21.37 -0.95 12.38
N LYS A 695 20.28 -1.09 11.61
CA LYS A 695 19.90 -0.12 10.56
C LYS A 695 18.51 0.48 10.74
N LEU A 696 17.66 -0.16 11.52
CA LEU A 696 16.36 0.36 11.91
C LEU A 696 16.40 0.80 13.37
N GLY A 697 15.62 1.82 13.70
CA GLY A 697 15.60 2.41 15.03
C GLY A 697 14.56 1.79 15.97
N GLU A 698 13.73 2.63 16.59
CA GLU A 698 12.64 2.19 17.45
C GLU A 698 11.64 1.35 16.65
N THR A 699 11.37 0.12 17.10
CA THR A 699 10.61 -0.87 16.33
C THR A 699 9.53 -1.54 17.17
N TRP A 700 8.30 -1.62 16.66
CA TRP A 700 7.16 -2.32 17.26
C TRP A 700 6.86 -3.58 16.44
N ILE A 701 6.78 -4.73 17.12
CA ILE A 701 6.53 -6.04 16.51
C ILE A 701 5.31 -6.68 17.17
N SER A 702 4.21 -6.81 16.43
CA SER A 702 3.05 -7.59 16.87
C SER A 702 2.97 -8.92 16.13
N THR A 703 2.61 -9.98 16.85
CA THR A 703 2.71 -11.35 16.34
C THR A 703 1.40 -12.11 16.50
N PHE A 704 0.99 -12.78 15.41
CA PHE A 704 -0.31 -13.43 15.31
C PHE A 704 -0.19 -14.91 14.96
N HIS A 705 -0.90 -15.75 15.72
CA HIS A 705 -0.98 -17.18 15.44
C HIS A 705 -1.96 -17.45 14.27
N GLN A 706 -1.77 -18.59 13.61
CA GLN A 706 -2.59 -19.02 12.45
C GLN A 706 -3.86 -19.79 12.86
N ARG A 707 -4.10 -20.04 14.13
CA ARG A 707 -5.25 -20.78 14.70
C ARG A 707 -5.63 -20.18 16.06
N PRO A 708 -6.93 -20.13 16.39
CA PRO A 708 -8.08 -20.65 15.63
C PRO A 708 -8.44 -19.80 14.38
N ALA A 709 -8.15 -18.48 14.36
CA ALA A 709 -8.39 -17.63 13.17
C ALA A 709 -7.09 -17.21 12.47
N GLN A 710 -7.20 -16.77 11.21
CA GLN A 710 -6.08 -16.39 10.34
C GLN A 710 -6.19 -14.93 9.91
N LEU A 711 -5.05 -14.22 9.79
CA LEU A 711 -5.04 -12.86 9.24
C LEU A 711 -5.39 -12.85 7.74
N PHE A 712 -4.85 -13.79 6.97
CA PHE A 712 -5.18 -13.98 5.55
C PHE A 712 -5.96 -15.26 5.34
N GLU A 713 -7.01 -15.22 4.54
CA GLU A 713 -7.81 -16.40 4.23
C GLU A 713 -7.01 -17.44 3.46
N GLY A 714 -7.12 -18.68 3.88
CA GLY A 714 -6.45 -19.82 3.24
C GLY A 714 -4.95 -19.88 3.43
N VAL A 715 -4.35 -19.01 4.24
CA VAL A 715 -2.91 -18.97 4.50
C VAL A 715 -2.61 -19.52 5.89
N LEU A 716 -2.10 -20.74 5.94
CA LEU A 716 -1.67 -21.39 7.18
C LEU A 716 -0.25 -20.93 7.59
N GLN A 717 -0.10 -19.63 7.85
CA GLN A 717 1.17 -19.03 8.23
C GLN A 717 1.00 -18.13 9.46
N ARG A 718 1.93 -18.20 10.40
CA ARG A 718 2.03 -17.22 11.49
C ARG A 718 2.66 -15.97 10.97
N LEU A 719 2.09 -14.83 11.28
CA LEU A 719 2.49 -13.54 10.76
C LEU A 719 2.88 -12.57 11.87
N SER A 720 3.73 -11.63 11.53
CA SER A 720 4.06 -10.49 12.36
C SER A 720 3.90 -9.21 11.56
N ILE A 721 3.42 -8.17 12.21
CA ILE A 721 3.47 -6.81 11.69
C ILE A 721 4.58 -6.10 12.44
N PHE A 722 5.45 -5.42 11.71
CA PHE A 722 6.41 -4.50 12.31
C PHE A 722 6.19 -3.07 11.81
N ILE A 723 6.51 -2.13 12.68
CA ILE A 723 6.58 -0.70 12.42
C ILE A 723 7.92 -0.23 12.96
N SER A 724 8.73 0.42 12.14
CA SER A 724 10.06 0.90 12.53
C SER A 724 10.25 2.36 12.14
N ASN A 725 10.94 3.09 13.00
CA ASN A 725 11.49 4.39 12.66
C ASN A 725 12.88 4.21 12.05
N LYS A 726 13.34 5.21 11.30
CA LYS A 726 14.73 5.35 10.89
C LYS A 726 15.44 6.32 11.86
N ASP A 727 15.73 5.85 13.06
CA ASP A 727 16.44 6.62 14.10
C ASP A 727 17.51 5.75 14.78
N ASP A 728 18.29 6.30 15.69
CA ASP A 728 19.41 5.62 16.36
C ASP A 728 19.01 5.00 17.71
N LYS A 729 17.72 4.91 18.05
CA LYS A 729 17.31 4.49 19.40
C LYS A 729 17.42 2.98 19.64
N HIS A 730 17.25 2.15 18.62
CA HIS A 730 17.32 0.67 18.68
C HIS A 730 16.51 0.05 19.83
N ILE A 731 15.31 0.58 20.07
CA ILE A 731 14.37 0.09 21.09
C ILE A 731 13.36 -0.85 20.42
N PHE A 732 13.08 -1.97 21.05
CA PHE A 732 12.10 -2.93 20.56
C PHE A 732 10.90 -3.03 21.51
N HIS A 733 9.72 -2.90 20.93
CA HIS A 733 8.43 -3.12 21.58
C HIS A 733 7.80 -4.36 20.95
N THR A 734 7.51 -5.38 21.76
CA THR A 734 6.96 -6.62 21.25
C THR A 734 5.63 -6.95 21.91
N THR A 735 4.80 -7.75 21.23
CA THR A 735 3.64 -8.38 21.85
C THR A 735 3.91 -9.85 22.08
N GLY A 736 3.16 -10.47 22.97
CA GLY A 736 3.01 -11.93 22.96
C GLY A 736 2.40 -12.41 21.64
N ILE A 737 2.33 -13.74 21.47
CA ILE A 737 1.71 -14.31 20.26
C ILE A 737 0.19 -14.32 20.45
N TYR A 738 -0.51 -13.45 19.71
CA TYR A 738 -1.97 -13.40 19.75
C TYR A 738 -2.61 -14.64 19.13
N ARG A 739 -3.37 -15.38 19.95
CA ARG A 739 -4.32 -16.41 19.52
C ARG A 739 -5.71 -15.82 19.60
N TRP A 740 -6.43 -15.79 18.51
CA TRP A 740 -7.69 -15.08 18.42
C TRP A 740 -8.73 -15.86 17.60
N TYR A 741 -9.99 -15.59 17.84
CA TYR A 741 -11.14 -16.15 17.14
C TYR A 741 -11.68 -15.15 16.13
N SER A 742 -12.37 -15.62 15.10
CA SER A 742 -12.93 -14.75 14.03
C SER A 742 -13.82 -13.63 14.56
N GLU A 743 -14.50 -13.88 15.69
CA GLU A 743 -15.35 -12.91 16.40
C GLU A 743 -14.56 -11.70 16.95
N ASN A 744 -13.28 -11.86 17.19
CA ASN A 744 -12.42 -10.82 17.76
C ASN A 744 -11.76 -9.94 16.70
N ARG A 745 -11.99 -10.19 15.40
CA ARG A 745 -11.25 -9.50 14.35
C ARG A 745 -11.40 -7.97 14.42
N ASP A 746 -12.61 -7.47 14.66
CA ASP A 746 -12.91 -6.04 14.74
C ASP A 746 -12.22 -5.33 15.91
N PHE A 747 -11.79 -6.10 16.90
CA PHE A 747 -11.13 -5.63 18.11
C PHE A 747 -9.62 -5.89 18.13
N LEU A 748 -9.11 -6.76 17.23
CA LEU A 748 -7.76 -7.29 17.28
C LEU A 748 -6.70 -6.19 17.29
N PHE A 749 -6.70 -5.31 16.30
CA PHE A 749 -5.72 -4.23 16.15
C PHE A 749 -5.98 -3.04 17.10
N LYS A 750 -7.18 -2.95 17.69
CA LYS A 750 -7.54 -1.95 18.68
C LYS A 750 -7.13 -2.36 20.09
N ASN A 751 -6.82 -3.64 20.33
CA ASN A 751 -6.49 -4.20 21.65
C ASN A 751 -5.04 -4.70 21.77
N LEU A 752 -4.14 -4.30 20.86
CA LEU A 752 -2.73 -4.69 20.97
C LEU A 752 -2.07 -4.07 22.20
N ALA A 753 -1.23 -4.86 22.87
CA ALA A 753 -0.46 -4.44 24.03
C ALA A 753 1.02 -4.71 23.77
N TYR A 754 1.81 -3.67 23.75
CA TYR A 754 3.26 -3.73 23.55
C TYR A 754 4.02 -3.68 24.88
N THR A 755 5.14 -4.36 24.93
CA THR A 755 6.07 -4.37 26.04
C THR A 755 7.48 -4.12 25.54
N VAL A 756 8.22 -3.25 26.18
CA VAL A 756 9.63 -2.98 25.85
C VAL A 756 10.47 -4.20 26.22
N CYS A 757 11.30 -4.66 25.28
CA CYS A 757 12.19 -5.77 25.49
C CYS A 757 13.63 -5.42 25.04
N ARG A 758 14.62 -5.68 25.90
CA ARG A 758 16.02 -5.57 25.54
C ARG A 758 16.41 -6.69 24.58
N GLN A 759 16.95 -6.32 23.43
CA GLN A 759 17.30 -7.26 22.34
C GLN A 759 18.82 -7.48 22.20
N ASP A 760 19.61 -6.88 23.08
CA ASP A 760 21.07 -6.97 23.10
C ASP A 760 21.62 -8.31 23.64
N LEU A 761 20.78 -9.05 24.35
CA LEU A 761 21.17 -10.25 25.10
C LEU A 761 21.12 -11.56 24.29
N GLN A 762 20.53 -11.54 23.10
CA GLN A 762 20.31 -12.75 22.29
C GLN A 762 20.52 -12.45 20.79
N PRO A 763 20.94 -13.40 19.96
CA PRO A 763 21.02 -13.21 18.53
C PRO A 763 19.64 -12.97 17.89
N HIS A 764 18.60 -13.66 18.38
CA HIS A 764 17.25 -13.53 17.86
C HIS A 764 16.43 -12.43 18.53
N LEU A 765 15.46 -11.87 17.80
CA LEU A 765 14.50 -10.93 18.36
C LEU A 765 13.43 -11.67 19.18
N ILE A 766 13.39 -11.37 20.47
CA ILE A 766 12.52 -12.06 21.43
C ILE A 766 11.13 -11.43 21.43
N LYS A 767 10.10 -12.27 21.54
CA LYS A 767 8.71 -11.89 21.62
C LYS A 767 8.17 -12.09 23.01
N VAL A 768 8.06 -11.01 23.76
CA VAL A 768 7.50 -10.96 25.12
C VAL A 768 6.28 -10.06 25.12
N GLY A 769 5.25 -10.45 25.85
CA GLY A 769 3.95 -9.77 25.88
C GLY A 769 3.64 -9.04 27.17
N CYS A 770 4.46 -9.21 28.23
CA CYS A 770 4.26 -8.53 29.50
C CYS A 770 5.58 -8.37 30.28
N ASN A 771 5.57 -7.46 31.26
CA ASN A 771 6.76 -7.17 32.08
C ASN A 771 7.25 -8.39 32.91
N LEU A 772 6.35 -9.30 33.27
CA LEU A 772 6.74 -10.53 33.95
C LEU A 772 7.59 -11.42 33.03
N GLU A 773 7.22 -11.58 31.78
CA GLU A 773 8.01 -12.33 30.78
C GLU A 773 9.36 -11.66 30.54
N VAL A 774 9.42 -10.31 30.48
CA VAL A 774 10.67 -9.56 30.40
C VAL A 774 11.58 -9.87 31.59
N SER A 775 11.07 -9.80 32.81
CA SER A 775 11.88 -10.05 34.01
C SER A 775 12.37 -11.50 34.10
N ILE A 776 11.57 -12.48 33.69
CA ILE A 776 11.97 -13.88 33.55
C ILE A 776 13.09 -14.03 32.55
N PHE A 777 12.92 -13.38 31.39
CA PHE A 777 13.91 -13.40 30.30
C PHE A 777 15.24 -12.78 30.75
N GLU A 778 15.23 -11.63 31.41
CA GLU A 778 16.45 -10.95 31.91
C GLU A 778 17.20 -11.83 32.94
N LYS A 779 16.46 -12.48 33.84
CA LYS A 779 17.06 -13.46 34.77
C LYS A 779 17.67 -14.66 34.05
N TYR A 780 17.01 -15.14 33.01
CA TYR A 780 17.52 -16.25 32.23
C TYR A 780 18.76 -15.83 31.42
N ALA A 781 18.73 -14.67 30.76
CA ALA A 781 19.81 -14.16 29.93
C ALA A 781 21.07 -13.78 30.73
N SER A 782 20.94 -13.51 32.03
CA SER A 782 22.08 -13.23 32.92
C SER A 782 22.87 -14.49 33.31
N ASN A 783 22.36 -15.68 33.00
CA ASN A 783 23.05 -16.95 33.32
C ASN A 783 23.94 -17.39 32.14
N THR A 784 25.02 -18.09 32.43
CA THR A 784 25.94 -18.60 31.42
C THR A 784 25.24 -19.65 30.54
N PRO A 785 25.18 -19.49 29.23
CA PRO A 785 24.54 -20.46 28.34
C PRO A 785 25.22 -21.83 28.40
N ILE A 786 24.45 -22.89 28.31
CA ILE A 786 24.97 -24.27 28.22
C ILE A 786 25.96 -24.42 27.05
N SER A 787 25.78 -23.68 25.96
CA SER A 787 26.71 -23.67 24.83
C SER A 787 28.14 -23.29 25.21
N THR A 788 28.32 -22.53 26.29
CA THR A 788 29.65 -22.14 26.78
C THR A 788 30.38 -23.34 27.39
N TYR A 789 29.66 -24.36 27.85
CA TYR A 789 30.20 -25.59 28.45
C TYR A 789 30.28 -26.74 27.42
N LEU A 790 29.66 -26.58 26.25
CA LEU A 790 29.69 -27.56 25.19
C LEU A 790 30.84 -27.14 24.28
N ALA A 791 32.02 -27.77 24.49
CA ALA A 791 33.22 -27.46 23.66
C ALA A 791 32.95 -27.69 22.16
N ASP A 792 33.38 -26.73 21.36
CA ASP A 792 33.47 -26.88 19.92
C ASP A 792 34.41 -28.07 19.63
N ALA A 793 33.93 -29.03 18.96
CA ALA A 793 34.66 -30.10 18.33
C ALA A 793 34.60 -31.49 18.98
N GLY A 794 33.98 -32.35 18.27
CA GLY A 794 34.33 -33.75 18.13
C GLY A 794 33.98 -34.66 19.31
N THR A 795 33.19 -35.65 19.08
CA THR A 795 32.95 -36.88 19.81
C THR A 795 32.05 -36.90 21.03
N ASN A 796 31.72 -35.75 21.67
CA ASN A 796 30.82 -35.73 22.82
C ASN A 796 29.67 -34.71 22.69
N ASN A 797 29.09 -34.54 21.53
CA ASN A 797 27.98 -33.63 21.33
C ASN A 797 26.68 -34.21 21.92
N ILE A 798 26.10 -33.52 22.88
CA ILE A 798 24.72 -33.77 23.31
C ILE A 798 23.83 -33.20 22.20
N TYR A 799 23.24 -34.07 21.38
CA TYR A 799 22.26 -33.66 20.38
C TYR A 799 20.92 -33.38 21.05
N TYR A 800 20.46 -32.13 20.98
CA TYR A 800 19.12 -31.75 21.34
C TYR A 800 18.21 -31.82 20.11
N ARG A 801 17.25 -32.73 20.15
CA ARG A 801 16.17 -32.78 19.14
C ARG A 801 14.96 -32.05 19.69
N THR A 802 14.61 -30.90 19.12
CA THR A 802 13.32 -30.24 19.30
C THR A 802 12.24 -30.83 18.41
#